data_f1f5dcf709072d231c07afb6e0cbaea3
#
_entry.id   f1f5dcf709072d231c07afb6e0cbaea3
#
_cell.length_a   1.000
_cell.length_b   1.000
_cell.length_c   1.000
_cell.angle_alpha   90.00
_cell.angle_beta   90.00
_cell.angle_gamma   90.00
#
_symmetry.space_group_name_H-M   'P 1'
#
loop_
_entity.id
_entity.type
_entity.pdbx_description
1 polymer ?
#
loop_
_entity_poly.entity_id
_entity_poly.type
_entity_poly.pdbx_seq_one_letter_code
_entity_poly.pdbx_strand_id
1 'polypeptide(L)'
;MDRVVFLLWYSNLAIGEKQNNLTASFLEKASRLIEDEINAAGGVAGAEMEIRFKHIDETGKEAINLVIDEIVRSPEILLTNGTPFSAHKTTLMESPALNNVLVFYPGGAPGSSGSNINISRASQITKARAANHILINQKGISEFLFLHDGKRIADHEATLADQLPAPFISEDLGEYSDPADIDKRLEPIFTRITNDTGLILDIGLSKYKKIYDYLNDKKMQTRVVSVFGSIEGRFPQIGFSLVQITGENFFPTLEYEDLVRQVGLPLTTVERALVLDSSWRLETPLLAAHAARHLKGNISQKKEFLSALSESVEKIDGVRDVFVGKRLVYAFKGKANFLKTTYCYQFPHSLQEENSYPKIFYPQQIRGTGDEGDVIEVNFVYIDILRVTNIDIGRRTWTAEFYLDVVSLHDHPIEIIQFRNLSALNPKFEVKPVWNKQLKGEQHSSYRYTVVANFDFGPLVENFPFDWQYIFISFGIVDEDQFGVIAPIPEEMLDKEFEVSGWDIRDSVSGIRRQKTEAHEGTSLQRTVRVTEETRVGWILSRQNTSAILKVGIPLFFLLFLVEYTLFRPFENSGGSIGILTTAFLSGIALYFSTERPEPRRITTIDLIFLWYYSFTGICIAGIVISLGFGEGVYTVTTATLQWLLPISVVGGATFIGKQIKANPSRIRLSQNL
;
A
#
# COMPACT_ATOMS: atom_id res chain seq x y z
N MET A 1 5.38 8.06 32.93
CA MET A 1 4.25 7.38 32.23
C MET A 1 4.88 6.25 31.42
N ASP A 2 4.59 5.00 31.80
CA ASP A 2 5.26 3.85 31.20
C ASP A 2 4.57 3.36 29.93
N ARG A 3 3.33 3.79 29.73
CA ARG A 3 2.49 3.34 28.62
C ARG A 3 1.52 4.43 28.14
N VAL A 4 1.33 4.52 26.82
CA VAL A 4 0.36 5.38 26.14
C VAL A 4 -0.65 4.51 25.43
N VAL A 5 -1.94 4.61 25.80
CA VAL A 5 -3.01 3.84 25.20
C VAL A 5 -3.70 4.65 24.10
N PHE A 6 -3.72 4.11 22.90
CA PHE A 6 -4.43 4.63 21.74
C PHE A 6 -5.66 3.74 21.45
N LEU A 7 -6.87 4.32 21.49
CA LEU A 7 -8.07 3.64 21.04
C LEU A 7 -8.24 3.85 19.53
N LEU A 8 -7.97 2.81 18.75
CA LEU A 8 -8.23 2.78 17.31
C LEU A 8 -9.58 2.10 17.08
N TRP A 9 -10.54 2.82 16.56
CA TRP A 9 -11.88 2.27 16.35
C TRP A 9 -12.37 2.43 14.91
N TYR A 10 -13.23 1.51 14.52
CA TYR A 10 -13.90 1.47 13.23
C TYR A 10 -15.37 1.17 13.43
N SER A 11 -16.24 1.99 12.88
CA SER A 11 -17.69 1.75 12.85
C SER A 11 -18.12 1.31 11.47
N ASN A 12 -19.17 0.51 11.39
CA ASN A 12 -19.73 0.06 10.13
C ASN A 12 -20.11 1.22 9.21
N LEU A 13 -19.83 1.03 7.93
CA LEU A 13 -20.21 1.93 6.84
C LEU A 13 -21.37 1.31 6.06
N ALA A 14 -22.08 2.11 5.28
CA ALA A 14 -23.16 1.64 4.41
C ALA A 14 -22.66 0.88 3.16
N ILE A 15 -21.69 -0.01 3.34
CA ILE A 15 -21.00 -0.78 2.26
C ILE A 15 -21.31 -2.29 2.30
N GLY A 16 -22.02 -2.75 3.31
CA GLY A 16 -22.34 -4.15 3.54
C GLY A 16 -21.51 -4.81 4.64
N GLU A 17 -22.09 -5.83 5.28
CA GLU A 17 -21.50 -6.48 6.46
C GLU A 17 -20.17 -7.18 6.13
N LYS A 18 -20.10 -7.90 5.01
CA LYS A 18 -18.88 -8.60 4.59
C LYS A 18 -17.69 -7.64 4.45
N GLN A 19 -17.90 -6.50 3.78
CA GLN A 19 -16.88 -5.49 3.56
C GLN A 19 -16.46 -4.80 4.86
N ASN A 20 -17.41 -4.52 5.74
CA ASN A 20 -17.13 -3.96 7.06
C ASN A 20 -16.26 -4.91 7.90
N ASN A 21 -16.64 -6.20 7.97
CA ASN A 21 -15.88 -7.22 8.71
C ASN A 21 -14.46 -7.40 8.15
N LEU A 22 -14.31 -7.35 6.83
CA LEU A 22 -13.01 -7.43 6.18
C LEU A 22 -12.13 -6.23 6.53
N THR A 23 -12.69 -5.01 6.45
CA THR A 23 -11.98 -3.78 6.81
C THR A 23 -11.60 -3.77 8.29
N ALA A 24 -12.50 -4.17 9.18
CA ALA A 24 -12.22 -4.28 10.61
C ALA A 24 -11.09 -5.29 10.89
N SER A 25 -11.14 -6.48 10.26
CA SER A 25 -10.09 -7.49 10.39
C SER A 25 -8.73 -7.01 9.88
N PHE A 26 -8.72 -6.24 8.79
CA PHE A 26 -7.49 -5.63 8.29
C PHE A 26 -6.93 -4.62 9.29
N LEU A 27 -7.76 -3.67 9.74
CA LEU A 27 -7.35 -2.62 10.68
C LEU A 27 -6.83 -3.20 11.99
N GLU A 28 -7.47 -4.25 12.51
CA GLU A 28 -7.01 -4.95 13.72
C GLU A 28 -5.62 -5.54 13.55
N LYS A 29 -5.39 -6.30 12.47
CA LYS A 29 -4.08 -6.92 12.23
C LYS A 29 -3.01 -5.89 11.90
N ALA A 30 -3.35 -4.88 11.10
CA ALA A 30 -2.44 -3.81 10.73
C ALA A 30 -2.07 -2.95 11.95
N SER A 31 -3.00 -2.69 12.87
CA SER A 31 -2.73 -1.92 14.09
C SER A 31 -1.66 -2.57 14.97
N ARG A 32 -1.65 -3.90 15.08
CA ARG A 32 -0.61 -4.65 15.81
C ARG A 32 0.76 -4.52 15.17
N LEU A 33 0.83 -4.60 13.83
CA LEU A 33 2.09 -4.40 13.12
C LEU A 33 2.63 -2.97 13.31
N ILE A 34 1.76 -1.98 13.35
CA ILE A 34 2.13 -0.59 13.59
C ILE A 34 2.53 -0.36 15.04
N GLU A 35 1.86 -0.98 15.99
CA GLU A 35 2.25 -0.96 17.41
C GLU A 35 3.67 -1.49 17.62
N ASP A 36 3.96 -2.66 17.03
CA ASP A 36 5.30 -3.28 17.05
C ASP A 36 6.35 -2.34 16.43
N GLU A 37 6.03 -1.70 15.30
CA GLU A 37 6.94 -0.76 14.62
C GLU A 37 7.21 0.50 15.46
N ILE A 38 6.17 1.06 16.09
CA ILE A 38 6.30 2.23 16.97
C ILE A 38 7.16 1.88 18.18
N ASN A 39 6.89 0.74 18.81
CA ASN A 39 7.60 0.31 20.03
C ASN A 39 9.06 -0.06 19.72
N ALA A 40 9.34 -0.69 18.58
CA ALA A 40 10.71 -0.93 18.12
C ALA A 40 11.49 0.37 17.82
N ALA A 41 10.77 1.46 17.50
CA ALA A 41 11.36 2.78 17.28
C ALA A 41 11.51 3.63 18.55
N GLY A 42 11.19 3.08 19.73
CA GLY A 42 11.31 3.74 21.04
C GLY A 42 9.99 4.26 21.61
N GLY A 43 8.86 3.86 21.05
CA GLY A 43 7.54 4.19 21.57
C GLY A 43 7.15 5.66 21.41
N VAL A 44 6.32 6.16 22.31
CA VAL A 44 5.80 7.53 22.36
C VAL A 44 6.44 8.27 23.52
N ALA A 45 7.36 9.17 23.26
CA ALA A 45 8.16 9.88 24.29
C ALA A 45 8.87 8.91 25.27
N GLY A 46 9.32 7.74 24.80
CA GLY A 46 9.96 6.71 25.62
C GLY A 46 9.01 5.78 26.37
N ALA A 47 7.69 5.99 26.26
CA ALA A 47 6.67 5.09 26.78
C ALA A 47 6.22 4.08 25.71
N GLU A 48 5.84 2.88 26.13
CA GLU A 48 5.27 1.88 25.24
C GLU A 48 3.90 2.34 24.71
N MET A 49 3.67 2.21 23.39
CA MET A 49 2.37 2.42 22.78
C MET A 49 1.57 1.12 22.85
N GLU A 50 0.33 1.20 23.31
CA GLU A 50 -0.66 0.13 23.18
C GLU A 50 -1.79 0.61 22.28
N ILE A 51 -2.03 -0.07 21.17
CA ILE A 51 -3.14 0.21 20.28
C ILE A 51 -4.28 -0.79 20.58
N ARG A 52 -5.36 -0.29 21.17
CA ARG A 52 -6.59 -1.07 21.38
C ARG A 52 -7.50 -0.89 20.19
N PHE A 53 -7.64 -1.92 19.38
CA PHE A 53 -8.60 -1.90 18.27
C PHE A 53 -9.99 -2.27 18.76
N LYS A 54 -11.01 -1.50 18.30
CA LYS A 54 -12.42 -1.77 18.57
C LYS A 54 -13.24 -1.65 17.29
N HIS A 55 -13.84 -2.75 16.88
CA HIS A 55 -14.90 -2.76 15.86
C HIS A 55 -16.26 -2.47 16.54
N ILE A 56 -17.03 -1.58 15.93
CA ILE A 56 -18.36 -1.17 16.40
C ILE A 56 -19.35 -1.49 15.28
N ASP A 57 -20.25 -2.43 15.54
CA ASP A 57 -21.23 -2.88 14.54
C ASP A 57 -22.29 -1.83 14.24
N GLU A 58 -22.46 -0.85 15.14
CA GLU A 58 -23.38 0.27 14.98
C GLU A 58 -22.85 1.33 14.02
N THR A 59 -23.77 2.17 13.54
CA THR A 59 -23.47 3.28 12.63
C THR A 59 -23.89 4.61 13.25
N GLY A 60 -23.40 5.70 12.71
CA GLY A 60 -23.89 7.03 13.04
C GLY A 60 -23.67 7.45 14.50
N LYS A 61 -24.70 8.05 15.12
CA LYS A 61 -24.63 8.60 16.48
C LYS A 61 -24.47 7.51 17.56
N GLU A 62 -25.05 6.34 17.34
CA GLU A 62 -24.95 5.21 18.26
C GLU A 62 -23.52 4.71 18.37
N ALA A 63 -22.83 4.59 17.26
CA ALA A 63 -21.40 4.25 17.24
C ALA A 63 -20.55 5.25 18.05
N ILE A 64 -20.85 6.55 17.93
CA ILE A 64 -20.15 7.59 18.68
C ILE A 64 -20.38 7.45 20.18
N ASN A 65 -21.63 7.20 20.60
CA ASN A 65 -21.93 6.98 22.01
C ASN A 65 -21.17 5.78 22.59
N LEU A 66 -21.06 4.68 21.83
CA LEU A 66 -20.28 3.51 22.25
C LEU A 66 -18.78 3.80 22.40
N VAL A 67 -18.23 4.68 21.55
CA VAL A 67 -16.82 5.14 21.70
C VAL A 67 -16.67 5.99 22.95
N ILE A 68 -17.59 6.92 23.20
CA ILE A 68 -17.56 7.77 24.38
C ILE A 68 -17.66 6.91 25.65
N ASP A 69 -18.56 5.93 25.67
CA ASP A 69 -18.71 5.00 26.80
C ASP A 69 -17.43 4.19 27.05
N GLU A 70 -16.73 3.75 25.99
CA GLU A 70 -15.46 3.06 26.12
C GLU A 70 -14.39 3.93 26.77
N ILE A 71 -14.28 5.18 26.30
CA ILE A 71 -13.33 6.16 26.85
C ILE A 71 -13.63 6.47 28.33
N VAL A 72 -14.92 6.58 28.68
CA VAL A 72 -15.33 6.78 30.08
C VAL A 72 -14.96 5.58 30.95
N ARG A 73 -15.16 4.36 30.45
CA ARG A 73 -14.81 3.12 31.19
C ARG A 73 -13.33 2.87 31.30
N SER A 74 -12.54 3.42 30.38
CA SER A 74 -11.09 3.18 30.28
C SER A 74 -10.32 4.49 30.34
N PRO A 75 -10.16 5.08 31.54
CA PRO A 75 -9.52 6.39 31.72
C PRO A 75 -8.02 6.43 31.38
N GLU A 76 -7.41 5.26 31.13
CA GLU A 76 -6.05 5.12 30.60
C GLU A 76 -5.93 5.48 29.11
N ILE A 77 -7.05 5.50 28.36
CA ILE A 77 -7.04 5.93 26.96
C ILE A 77 -6.69 7.43 26.91
N LEU A 78 -5.62 7.72 26.18
CA LEU A 78 -5.10 9.09 26.01
C LEU A 78 -5.32 9.64 24.61
N LEU A 79 -5.33 8.77 23.63
CA LEU A 79 -5.35 9.10 22.21
C LEU A 79 -6.44 8.29 21.52
N THR A 80 -7.10 8.87 20.52
CA THR A 80 -8.07 8.14 19.69
C THR A 80 -8.20 8.76 18.31
N ASN A 81 -8.62 7.96 17.32
CA ASN A 81 -9.08 8.51 16.06
C ASN A 81 -10.53 9.04 16.18
N GLY A 82 -10.84 10.08 15.42
CA GLY A 82 -12.19 10.62 15.29
C GLY A 82 -13.03 9.91 14.24
N THR A 83 -14.15 10.53 13.86
CA THR A 83 -15.04 10.06 12.81
C THR A 83 -14.79 10.81 11.49
N PRO A 84 -14.90 10.17 10.32
CA PRO A 84 -14.87 10.86 9.03
C PRO A 84 -16.14 11.67 8.76
N PHE A 85 -17.24 11.36 9.45
CA PHE A 85 -18.55 11.98 9.22
C PHE A 85 -18.68 13.31 9.95
N SER A 86 -18.93 14.37 9.20
CA SER A 86 -19.03 15.73 9.76
C SER A 86 -20.17 15.90 10.74
N ALA A 87 -21.34 15.32 10.47
CA ALA A 87 -22.51 15.37 11.34
C ALA A 87 -22.24 14.81 12.77
N HIS A 88 -21.32 13.86 12.87
CA HIS A 88 -21.03 13.20 14.15
C HIS A 88 -19.75 13.75 14.82
N LYS A 89 -18.98 14.60 14.12
CA LYS A 89 -17.82 15.27 14.72
C LYS A 89 -18.20 16.14 15.90
N THR A 90 -19.26 16.93 15.75
CA THR A 90 -19.75 17.82 16.81
C THR A 90 -20.14 17.04 18.07
N THR A 91 -20.89 15.94 17.92
CA THR A 91 -21.25 15.08 19.05
C THR A 91 -20.06 14.53 19.80
N LEU A 92 -19.04 14.09 19.07
CA LEU A 92 -17.80 13.59 19.67
C LEU A 92 -17.00 14.72 20.33
N MET A 93 -16.88 15.88 19.67
CA MET A 93 -16.10 17.02 20.17
C MET A 93 -16.70 17.69 21.41
N GLU A 94 -18.01 17.73 21.52
CA GLU A 94 -18.71 18.34 22.63
C GLU A 94 -18.82 17.44 23.88
N SER A 95 -18.36 16.18 23.76
CA SER A 95 -18.43 15.26 24.89
C SER A 95 -17.40 15.61 25.97
N PRO A 96 -17.83 15.82 27.23
CA PRO A 96 -16.91 16.09 28.35
C PRO A 96 -15.91 14.95 28.60
N ALA A 97 -16.22 13.73 28.18
CA ALA A 97 -15.33 12.57 28.30
C ALA A 97 -14.00 12.77 27.55
N LEU A 98 -14.02 13.60 26.50
CA LEU A 98 -12.85 13.85 25.64
C LEU A 98 -11.96 15.02 26.12
N ASN A 99 -12.29 15.68 27.21
CA ASN A 99 -11.46 16.78 27.75
C ASN A 99 -10.02 16.35 28.10
N ASN A 100 -9.81 15.06 28.34
CA ASN A 100 -8.51 14.48 28.67
C ASN A 100 -8.02 13.46 27.63
N VAL A 101 -8.51 13.51 26.40
CA VAL A 101 -8.14 12.63 25.30
C VAL A 101 -7.85 13.46 24.06
N LEU A 102 -6.76 13.18 23.38
CA LEU A 102 -6.42 13.82 22.13
C LEU A 102 -7.06 13.03 20.97
N VAL A 103 -7.87 13.72 20.16
CA VAL A 103 -8.63 13.09 19.07
C VAL A 103 -8.07 13.53 17.73
N PHE A 104 -7.78 12.57 16.86
CA PHE A 104 -7.27 12.78 15.50
C PHE A 104 -8.41 12.65 14.48
N TYR A 105 -8.79 13.74 13.85
CA TYR A 105 -9.89 13.80 12.88
C TYR A 105 -9.38 13.83 11.44
N PRO A 106 -9.98 13.06 10.53
CA PRO A 106 -9.73 13.22 9.10
C PRO A 106 -10.49 14.46 8.57
N GLY A 107 -9.75 15.38 7.99
CA GLY A 107 -10.30 16.62 7.41
C GLY A 107 -10.64 17.70 8.43
N GLY A 108 -10.86 18.94 7.94
CA GLY A 108 -11.08 20.11 8.76
C GLY A 108 -12.24 19.95 9.74
N ALA A 109 -11.98 20.11 11.03
CA ALA A 109 -13.02 20.31 12.02
C ALA A 109 -13.23 21.82 12.23
N PRO A 110 -14.46 22.30 12.38
CA PRO A 110 -14.70 23.68 12.76
C PRO A 110 -14.24 23.89 14.19
N GLY A 111 -13.36 24.86 14.41
CA GLY A 111 -12.89 25.28 15.73
C GLY A 111 -12.00 24.24 16.42
N SER A 112 -10.71 24.34 16.26
CA SER A 112 -9.77 23.56 17.05
C SER A 112 -9.74 24.08 18.49
N SER A 113 -10.53 23.46 19.38
CA SER A 113 -10.19 23.49 20.80
C SER A 113 -8.94 22.62 21.01
N GLY A 114 -8.04 22.99 21.90
CA GLY A 114 -6.69 22.43 22.04
C GLY A 114 -6.52 20.92 22.29
N SER A 115 -7.60 20.13 22.20
CA SER A 115 -7.61 18.66 22.31
C SER A 115 -7.90 17.93 20.99
N ASN A 116 -8.05 18.66 19.87
CA ASN A 116 -8.43 18.07 18.60
C ASN A 116 -7.37 18.33 17.53
N ILE A 117 -6.83 17.28 16.95
CA ILE A 117 -5.88 17.35 15.85
C ILE A 117 -6.59 17.05 14.54
N ASN A 118 -6.54 17.99 13.61
CA ASN A 118 -7.04 17.78 12.26
C ASN A 118 -5.95 17.17 11.39
N ILE A 119 -6.21 15.97 10.91
CA ILE A 119 -5.42 15.37 9.84
C ILE A 119 -5.98 15.95 8.54
N SER A 120 -5.18 16.78 7.87
CA SER A 120 -5.62 17.46 6.66
C SER A 120 -5.72 16.45 5.51
N ARG A 121 -6.94 16.22 5.04
CA ARG A 121 -7.22 15.74 3.69
C ARG A 121 -7.34 16.95 2.75
N ALA A 122 -7.39 16.74 1.43
CA ALA A 122 -7.60 17.84 0.49
C ALA A 122 -8.72 18.75 0.98
N SER A 123 -8.43 20.03 1.07
CA SER A 123 -9.42 20.99 1.54
C SER A 123 -10.61 20.99 0.59
N GLN A 124 -11.76 21.37 1.09
CA GLN A 124 -12.92 21.49 0.23
C GLN A 124 -12.70 22.54 -0.86
N ILE A 125 -11.97 23.62 -0.55
CA ILE A 125 -11.57 24.64 -1.53
C ILE A 125 -10.75 24.02 -2.66
N THR A 126 -9.78 23.16 -2.36
CA THR A 126 -9.01 22.45 -3.38
C THR A 126 -9.90 21.58 -4.27
N LYS A 127 -10.90 20.91 -3.69
CA LYS A 127 -11.87 20.11 -4.46
C LYS A 127 -12.78 20.99 -5.33
N ALA A 128 -13.23 22.13 -4.83
CA ALA A 128 -14.01 23.09 -5.61
C ALA A 128 -13.21 23.65 -6.79
N ARG A 129 -11.93 23.97 -6.60
CA ARG A 129 -11.04 24.38 -7.68
C ARG A 129 -10.84 23.29 -8.72
N ALA A 130 -10.71 22.04 -8.26
CA ALA A 130 -10.65 20.89 -9.15
C ALA A 130 -11.92 20.77 -10.00
N ALA A 131 -13.10 20.92 -9.38
CA ALA A 131 -14.37 20.92 -10.09
C ALA A 131 -14.41 22.05 -11.14
N ASN A 132 -14.02 23.27 -10.77
CA ASN A 132 -13.95 24.40 -11.69
C ASN A 132 -13.00 24.12 -12.87
N HIS A 133 -11.80 23.63 -12.60
CA HIS A 133 -10.83 23.32 -13.64
C HIS A 133 -11.35 22.32 -14.67
N ILE A 134 -12.11 21.32 -14.21
CA ILE A 134 -12.76 20.35 -15.09
C ILE A 134 -13.89 20.99 -15.90
N LEU A 135 -14.75 21.74 -15.23
CA LEU A 135 -16.00 22.24 -15.81
C LEU A 135 -15.80 23.42 -16.75
N ILE A 136 -14.82 24.30 -16.51
CA ILE A 136 -14.48 25.44 -17.37
C ILE A 136 -14.16 24.98 -18.80
N ASN A 137 -13.53 23.82 -18.95
CA ASN A 137 -13.12 23.28 -20.24
C ASN A 137 -14.22 22.49 -20.95
N GLN A 138 -15.40 22.31 -20.33
CA GLN A 138 -16.48 21.54 -20.92
C GLN A 138 -17.42 22.45 -21.73
N LYS A 139 -17.57 22.13 -23.02
CA LYS A 139 -18.46 22.85 -23.93
C LYS A 139 -19.91 22.40 -23.78
N GLY A 140 -20.86 23.33 -23.98
CA GLY A 140 -22.29 23.03 -24.06
C GLY A 140 -23.01 22.95 -22.72
N ILE A 141 -22.44 23.48 -21.66
CA ILE A 141 -23.13 23.66 -20.38
C ILE A 141 -23.82 25.02 -20.40
N SER A 142 -25.12 25.03 -20.15
CA SER A 142 -25.94 26.26 -20.08
C SER A 142 -26.12 26.78 -18.66
N GLU A 143 -26.05 25.91 -17.67
CA GLU A 143 -26.25 26.20 -16.25
C GLU A 143 -25.45 25.22 -15.39
N PHE A 144 -24.88 25.71 -14.28
CA PHE A 144 -24.26 24.87 -13.25
C PHE A 144 -25.16 24.79 -12.02
N LEU A 145 -25.43 23.56 -11.60
CA LEU A 145 -26.20 23.27 -10.42
C LEU A 145 -25.32 22.58 -9.37
N PHE A 146 -25.12 23.24 -8.24
CA PHE A 146 -24.34 22.73 -7.12
C PHE A 146 -25.28 22.25 -6.02
N LEU A 147 -25.27 20.94 -5.74
CA LEU A 147 -26.05 20.31 -4.69
C LEU A 147 -25.13 19.96 -3.52
N HIS A 148 -25.51 20.37 -2.32
CA HIS A 148 -24.69 20.20 -1.13
C HIS A 148 -25.49 19.89 0.14
N ASP A 149 -24.81 19.37 1.18
CA ASP A 149 -25.34 19.05 2.48
C ASP A 149 -24.87 20.05 3.54
N GLY A 150 -25.52 21.23 3.64
CA GLY A 150 -25.41 22.13 4.78
C GLY A 150 -24.38 23.26 4.72
N LYS A 151 -24.22 23.97 5.80
CA LYS A 151 -23.63 25.31 5.96
C LYS A 151 -22.12 25.47 5.70
N ARG A 152 -21.40 24.42 5.38
CA ARG A 152 -19.91 24.46 5.26
C ARG A 152 -19.39 25.03 3.96
N ILE A 153 -20.24 25.53 3.12
CA ILE A 153 -20.02 25.63 1.68
C ILE A 153 -19.94 27.07 1.18
N ALA A 154 -20.12 28.07 2.06
CA ALA A 154 -20.00 29.47 1.64
C ALA A 154 -18.69 29.78 0.90
N ASP A 155 -17.57 29.22 1.37
CA ASP A 155 -16.26 29.41 0.73
C ASP A 155 -16.16 28.63 -0.59
N HIS A 156 -16.80 27.47 -0.71
CA HIS A 156 -16.90 26.71 -1.96
C HIS A 156 -17.80 27.38 -2.97
N GLU A 157 -18.92 27.89 -2.50
CA GLU A 157 -19.89 28.58 -3.32
C GLU A 157 -19.29 29.81 -3.97
N ALA A 158 -18.57 30.63 -3.20
CA ALA A 158 -17.86 31.78 -3.71
C ALA A 158 -16.79 31.38 -4.73
N THR A 159 -15.99 30.34 -4.43
CA THR A 159 -14.93 29.86 -5.35
C THR A 159 -15.52 29.30 -6.64
N LEU A 160 -16.65 28.58 -6.58
CA LEU A 160 -17.32 28.04 -7.75
C LEU A 160 -17.98 29.14 -8.58
N ALA A 161 -18.71 30.06 -7.95
CA ALA A 161 -19.46 31.12 -8.62
C ALA A 161 -18.58 32.10 -9.41
N ASP A 162 -17.39 32.43 -8.88
CA ASP A 162 -16.51 33.42 -9.51
C ASP A 162 -15.81 32.91 -10.79
N GLN A 163 -15.74 31.61 -11.00
CA GLN A 163 -14.89 31.04 -12.06
C GLN A 163 -15.67 30.30 -13.15
N LEU A 164 -16.93 29.95 -12.91
CA LEU A 164 -17.70 29.21 -13.91
C LEU A 164 -18.27 30.12 -15.00
N PRO A 165 -18.24 29.69 -16.27
CA PRO A 165 -18.59 30.53 -17.41
C PRO A 165 -20.10 30.67 -17.66
N ALA A 166 -20.96 30.00 -16.87
CA ALA A 166 -22.41 30.00 -17.02
C ALA A 166 -23.10 30.27 -15.67
N PRO A 167 -24.40 30.59 -15.64
CA PRO A 167 -25.16 30.78 -14.41
C PRO A 167 -24.94 29.64 -13.41
N PHE A 168 -24.70 29.99 -12.17
CA PHE A 168 -24.42 29.07 -11.07
C PHE A 168 -25.55 29.15 -10.04
N ILE A 169 -26.11 28.01 -9.71
CA ILE A 169 -27.17 27.87 -8.71
C ILE A 169 -26.74 26.87 -7.66
N SER A 170 -26.85 27.27 -6.42
CA SER A 170 -26.53 26.45 -5.26
C SER A 170 -27.81 26.07 -4.51
N GLU A 171 -27.95 24.78 -4.19
CA GLU A 171 -29.10 24.23 -3.48
C GLU A 171 -28.64 23.40 -2.29
N ASP A 172 -29.03 23.84 -1.10
CA ASP A 172 -28.77 23.11 0.14
C ASP A 172 -29.86 22.03 0.38
N LEU A 173 -29.42 20.77 0.28
CA LEU A 173 -30.26 19.62 0.54
C LEU A 173 -30.44 19.32 2.05
N GLY A 174 -29.64 19.95 2.90
CA GLY A 174 -29.62 19.73 4.35
C GLY A 174 -29.06 18.37 4.78
N GLU A 175 -28.82 18.21 6.09
CA GLU A 175 -28.27 16.99 6.69
C GLU A 175 -29.37 15.93 7.01
N TYR A 176 -30.35 15.72 6.16
CA TYR A 176 -31.47 14.82 6.47
C TYR A 176 -31.15 13.35 6.24
N SER A 177 -31.64 12.53 7.15
CA SER A 177 -31.55 11.07 7.07
C SER A 177 -32.88 10.40 6.67
N ASP A 178 -34.01 11.11 6.73
CA ASP A 178 -35.30 10.53 6.32
C ASP A 178 -35.42 10.49 4.78
N PRO A 179 -35.61 9.30 4.19
CA PRO A 179 -35.79 9.12 2.74
C PRO A 179 -36.93 9.94 2.15
N ALA A 180 -38.05 10.15 2.88
CA ALA A 180 -39.20 10.88 2.40
C ALA A 180 -38.92 12.40 2.28
N ASP A 181 -38.17 12.96 3.21
CA ASP A 181 -37.75 14.36 3.16
C ASP A 181 -36.77 14.61 2.04
N ILE A 182 -35.88 13.64 1.77
CA ILE A 182 -34.94 13.71 0.65
C ILE A 182 -35.68 13.75 -0.68
N ASP A 183 -36.69 12.89 -0.89
CA ASP A 183 -37.46 12.84 -2.13
C ASP A 183 -38.22 14.15 -2.38
N LYS A 184 -38.87 14.70 -1.36
CA LYS A 184 -39.58 15.96 -1.45
C LYS A 184 -38.68 17.14 -1.85
N ARG A 185 -37.41 17.13 -1.43
CA ARG A 185 -36.45 18.18 -1.79
C ARG A 185 -35.81 17.97 -3.15
N LEU A 186 -35.60 16.74 -3.56
CA LEU A 186 -35.03 16.43 -4.87
C LEU A 186 -36.04 16.60 -6.01
N GLU A 187 -37.33 16.43 -5.79
CA GLU A 187 -38.35 16.53 -6.83
C GLU A 187 -38.29 17.85 -7.63
N PRO A 188 -38.27 19.04 -7.00
CA PRO A 188 -38.14 20.30 -7.72
C PRO A 188 -36.80 20.45 -8.44
N ILE A 189 -35.74 19.84 -7.90
CA ILE A 189 -34.39 19.87 -8.50
C ILE A 189 -34.36 19.02 -9.77
N PHE A 190 -34.96 17.85 -9.75
CA PHE A 190 -35.06 16.97 -10.90
C PHE A 190 -35.72 17.61 -12.13
N THR A 191 -36.66 18.51 -11.92
CA THR A 191 -37.30 19.23 -13.04
C THR A 191 -36.39 20.24 -13.72
N ARG A 192 -35.31 20.64 -13.06
CA ARG A 192 -34.30 21.61 -13.58
C ARG A 192 -33.13 20.95 -14.26
N ILE A 193 -32.82 19.71 -13.92
CA ILE A 193 -31.68 19.03 -14.53
C ILE A 193 -32.00 18.69 -15.99
N THR A 194 -31.16 19.18 -16.90
CA THR A 194 -31.23 18.92 -18.34
C THR A 194 -29.91 18.29 -18.83
N ASN A 195 -29.85 17.92 -20.10
CA ASN A 195 -28.59 17.42 -20.68
C ASN A 195 -27.48 18.47 -20.74
N ASP A 196 -27.85 19.75 -20.70
CA ASP A 196 -26.94 20.89 -20.76
C ASP A 196 -26.62 21.45 -19.36
N THR A 197 -27.04 20.78 -18.29
CA THR A 197 -26.74 21.14 -16.91
C THR A 197 -25.40 20.53 -16.50
N GLY A 198 -24.50 21.35 -15.94
CA GLY A 198 -23.30 20.89 -15.24
C GLY A 198 -23.64 20.65 -13.77
N LEU A 199 -23.66 19.39 -13.33
CA LEU A 199 -24.07 19.03 -11.97
C LEU A 199 -22.84 18.80 -11.08
N ILE A 200 -22.75 19.58 -10.00
CA ILE A 200 -21.69 19.46 -8.99
C ILE A 200 -22.31 18.89 -7.72
N LEU A 201 -21.78 17.79 -7.21
CA LEU A 201 -22.36 17.08 -6.07
C LEU A 201 -21.36 17.02 -4.89
N ASP A 202 -21.73 17.64 -3.76
CA ASP A 202 -21.08 17.51 -2.46
C ASP A 202 -22.08 17.07 -1.40
N ILE A 203 -22.63 15.88 -1.59
CA ILE A 203 -23.77 15.34 -0.84
C ILE A 203 -23.49 13.93 -0.31
N GLY A 204 -24.23 13.54 0.73
CA GLY A 204 -24.14 12.20 1.30
C GLY A 204 -24.64 11.08 0.37
N LEU A 205 -24.14 9.87 0.59
CA LEU A 205 -24.33 8.70 -0.27
C LEU A 205 -25.78 8.38 -0.61
N SER A 206 -26.71 8.52 0.36
CA SER A 206 -28.14 8.24 0.14
C SER A 206 -28.77 9.16 -0.90
N LYS A 207 -28.41 10.44 -0.90
CA LYS A 207 -28.86 11.42 -1.87
C LYS A 207 -28.21 11.21 -3.23
N TYR A 208 -26.92 10.85 -3.23
CA TYR A 208 -26.22 10.44 -4.43
C TYR A 208 -26.97 9.35 -5.17
N LYS A 209 -27.31 8.26 -4.46
CA LYS A 209 -28.02 7.14 -5.06
C LYS A 209 -29.30 7.58 -5.75
N LYS A 210 -30.11 8.43 -5.13
CA LYS A 210 -31.37 8.91 -5.73
C LYS A 210 -31.13 9.76 -6.98
N ILE A 211 -30.12 10.61 -6.99
CA ILE A 211 -29.76 11.41 -8.16
C ILE A 211 -29.27 10.52 -9.30
N TYR A 212 -28.44 9.54 -9.00
CA TYR A 212 -27.97 8.59 -10.00
C TYR A 212 -29.09 7.76 -10.59
N ASP A 213 -29.97 7.22 -9.74
CA ASP A 213 -31.12 6.44 -10.21
C ASP A 213 -31.97 7.31 -11.16
N TYR A 214 -32.24 8.56 -10.78
CA TYR A 214 -32.99 9.49 -11.64
C TYR A 214 -32.32 9.77 -12.98
N LEU A 215 -31.03 10.08 -12.99
CA LEU A 215 -30.27 10.37 -14.23
C LEU A 215 -30.23 9.16 -15.14
N ASN A 216 -30.05 7.97 -14.59
CA ASN A 216 -30.04 6.72 -15.37
C ASN A 216 -31.43 6.37 -15.91
N ASP A 217 -32.48 6.46 -15.10
CA ASP A 217 -33.85 6.15 -15.52
C ASP A 217 -34.32 7.08 -16.63
N LYS A 218 -33.92 8.35 -16.58
CA LYS A 218 -34.21 9.33 -17.62
C LYS A 218 -33.24 9.29 -18.80
N LYS A 219 -32.20 8.45 -18.74
CA LYS A 219 -31.13 8.35 -19.76
C LYS A 219 -30.51 9.71 -20.10
N MET A 220 -30.28 10.52 -19.08
CA MET A 220 -29.73 11.87 -19.25
C MET A 220 -28.24 11.80 -19.57
N GLN A 221 -27.78 12.72 -20.43
CA GLN A 221 -26.38 12.91 -20.79
C GLN A 221 -25.70 14.01 -19.98
N THR A 222 -26.23 14.27 -18.79
CA THR A 222 -25.75 15.31 -17.89
C THR A 222 -24.29 15.06 -17.46
N ARG A 223 -23.50 16.13 -17.34
CA ARG A 223 -22.14 16.08 -16.85
C ARG A 223 -22.13 16.25 -15.35
N VAL A 224 -21.64 15.26 -14.65
CA VAL A 224 -21.64 15.21 -13.19
C VAL A 224 -20.22 15.24 -12.66
N VAL A 225 -19.94 16.19 -11.76
CA VAL A 225 -18.69 16.24 -10.98
C VAL A 225 -19.02 15.97 -9.52
N SER A 226 -18.44 14.91 -8.99
CA SER A 226 -18.59 14.54 -7.59
C SER A 226 -17.35 14.98 -6.80
N VAL A 227 -17.55 15.76 -5.75
CA VAL A 227 -16.52 16.15 -4.78
C VAL A 227 -16.51 15.26 -3.55
N PHE A 228 -17.41 14.31 -3.48
CA PHE A 228 -17.45 13.30 -2.41
C PHE A 228 -16.43 12.20 -2.69
N GLY A 229 -15.87 11.58 -1.62
CA GLY A 229 -14.88 10.50 -1.74
C GLY A 229 -15.37 9.30 -2.57
N SER A 230 -14.49 8.34 -2.80
CA SER A 230 -14.70 7.20 -3.68
C SER A 230 -16.10 6.57 -3.56
N ILE A 231 -16.90 6.68 -4.62
CA ILE A 231 -18.19 6.00 -4.79
C ILE A 231 -18.04 4.71 -5.63
N GLU A 232 -16.82 4.35 -5.87
CA GLU A 232 -16.38 3.22 -6.67
C GLU A 232 -17.00 1.91 -6.20
N GLY A 233 -17.52 1.12 -7.14
CA GLY A 233 -18.19 -0.16 -6.82
C GLY A 233 -19.59 -0.04 -6.19
N ARG A 234 -20.04 1.17 -5.84
CA ARG A 234 -21.35 1.39 -5.23
C ARG A 234 -22.46 1.64 -6.24
N PHE A 235 -22.11 2.12 -7.43
CA PHE A 235 -23.04 2.42 -8.52
C PHE A 235 -22.58 1.74 -9.81
N PRO A 236 -23.00 0.51 -10.06
CA PRO A 236 -22.44 -0.31 -11.12
C PRO A 236 -22.84 0.11 -12.54
N GLN A 237 -23.87 0.94 -12.71
CA GLN A 237 -24.36 1.35 -14.02
C GLN A 237 -24.63 2.86 -14.04
N ILE A 238 -23.82 3.61 -14.78
CA ILE A 238 -24.04 5.03 -15.04
C ILE A 238 -24.17 5.25 -16.55
N GLY A 239 -25.26 5.91 -16.95
CA GLY A 239 -25.50 6.32 -18.33
C GLY A 239 -25.02 7.73 -18.67
N PHE A 240 -24.39 8.42 -17.73
CA PHE A 240 -23.96 9.80 -17.85
C PHE A 240 -22.47 9.96 -17.54
N SER A 241 -21.88 11.09 -17.96
CA SER A 241 -20.49 11.41 -17.67
C SER A 241 -20.29 11.77 -16.19
N LEU A 242 -19.41 11.06 -15.50
CA LEU A 242 -19.08 11.31 -14.10
C LEU A 242 -17.59 11.54 -13.92
N VAL A 243 -17.23 12.65 -13.31
CA VAL A 243 -15.88 12.91 -12.80
C VAL A 243 -15.89 12.88 -11.29
N GLN A 244 -15.09 12.02 -10.70
CA GLN A 244 -14.88 11.96 -9.26
C GLN A 244 -13.64 12.76 -8.88
N ILE A 245 -13.78 13.60 -7.86
CA ILE A 245 -12.66 14.32 -7.26
C ILE A 245 -12.39 13.69 -5.90
N THR A 246 -11.23 13.09 -5.76
CA THR A 246 -10.79 12.51 -4.50
C THR A 246 -9.71 13.37 -3.89
N GLY A 247 -9.73 13.53 -2.59
CA GLY A 247 -8.67 14.22 -1.84
C GLY A 247 -7.56 13.29 -1.38
N GLU A 248 -7.52 12.08 -1.88
CA GLU A 248 -6.56 11.03 -1.50
C GLU A 248 -5.77 10.58 -2.73
N ASN A 249 -4.57 10.05 -2.49
CA ASN A 249 -3.88 9.38 -3.56
C ASN A 249 -4.71 8.18 -3.98
N PHE A 250 -5.23 8.22 -5.16
CA PHE A 250 -5.97 7.11 -5.75
C PHE A 250 -5.07 5.87 -5.94
N PHE A 251 -3.77 6.12 -6.10
CA PHE A 251 -2.80 5.05 -6.24
C PHE A 251 -2.23 4.69 -4.87
N PRO A 252 -2.25 3.40 -4.50
CA PRO A 252 -1.63 2.95 -3.26
C PRO A 252 -0.14 3.27 -3.27
N THR A 253 0.38 3.64 -2.13
CA THR A 253 1.83 3.68 -1.96
C THR A 253 2.35 2.27 -1.77
N LEU A 254 3.60 2.04 -2.16
CA LEU A 254 4.24 0.74 -1.98
C LEU A 254 4.38 0.36 -0.50
N GLU A 255 4.49 1.36 0.39
CA GLU A 255 4.47 1.14 1.84
C GLU A 255 3.11 0.60 2.32
N TYR A 256 2.02 1.07 1.73
CA TYR A 256 0.69 0.55 2.02
C TYR A 256 0.52 -0.87 1.47
N GLU A 257 0.96 -1.13 0.25
CA GLU A 257 0.95 -2.48 -0.33
C GLU A 257 1.80 -3.46 0.50
N ASP A 258 2.95 -3.01 1.01
CA ASP A 258 3.76 -3.77 1.96
C ASP A 258 2.96 -4.12 3.24
N LEU A 259 2.16 -3.19 3.75
CA LEU A 259 1.31 -3.43 4.92
C LEU A 259 0.20 -4.44 4.62
N VAL A 260 -0.49 -4.30 3.48
CA VAL A 260 -1.53 -5.24 3.04
C VAL A 260 -0.98 -6.66 2.95
N ARG A 261 0.20 -6.83 2.38
CA ARG A 261 0.88 -8.12 2.27
C ARG A 261 1.27 -8.70 3.62
N GLN A 262 1.77 -7.87 4.53
CA GLN A 262 2.14 -8.33 5.89
C GLN A 262 0.92 -8.79 6.70
N VAL A 263 -0.21 -8.13 6.52
CA VAL A 263 -1.49 -8.54 7.12
C VAL A 263 -1.96 -9.88 6.56
N GLY A 264 -1.63 -10.19 5.29
CA GLY A 264 -1.85 -11.50 4.68
C GLY A 264 -3.33 -11.85 4.45
N LEU A 265 -4.19 -10.85 4.27
CA LEU A 265 -5.58 -11.07 3.89
C LEU A 265 -5.70 -11.15 2.35
N PRO A 266 -6.44 -12.12 1.81
CA PRO A 266 -6.72 -12.19 0.38
C PRO A 266 -7.75 -11.11 0.03
N LEU A 267 -7.28 -9.95 -0.44
CA LEU A 267 -8.12 -8.82 -0.83
C LEU A 267 -8.25 -8.76 -2.34
N THR A 268 -9.46 -8.61 -2.82
CA THR A 268 -9.73 -8.20 -4.22
C THR A 268 -9.35 -6.71 -4.38
N THR A 269 -9.24 -6.24 -5.62
CA THR A 269 -8.91 -4.83 -5.90
C THR A 269 -9.91 -3.86 -5.28
N VAL A 270 -11.21 -4.17 -5.34
CA VAL A 270 -12.27 -3.35 -4.70
C VAL A 270 -12.11 -3.35 -3.18
N GLU A 271 -11.82 -4.50 -2.58
CA GLU A 271 -11.59 -4.63 -1.15
C GLU A 271 -10.33 -3.89 -0.72
N ARG A 272 -9.25 -3.89 -1.52
CA ARG A 272 -8.05 -3.08 -1.29
C ARG A 272 -8.36 -1.59 -1.29
N ALA A 273 -9.16 -1.10 -2.23
CA ALA A 273 -9.57 0.31 -2.28
C ALA A 273 -10.36 0.73 -1.04
N LEU A 274 -11.30 -0.12 -0.58
CA LEU A 274 -12.08 0.13 0.65
C LEU A 274 -11.21 0.18 1.91
N VAL A 275 -10.25 -0.73 1.98
CA VAL A 275 -9.30 -0.80 3.09
C VAL A 275 -8.37 0.42 3.07
N LEU A 276 -7.92 0.85 1.87
CA LEU A 276 -7.13 2.06 1.67
C LEU A 276 -7.86 3.30 2.15
N ASP A 277 -9.14 3.45 1.83
CA ASP A 277 -9.96 4.57 2.32
C ASP A 277 -10.05 4.63 3.86
N SER A 278 -9.92 3.49 4.52
CA SER A 278 -9.93 3.38 5.98
C SER A 278 -8.55 3.49 6.64
N SER A 279 -7.46 3.45 5.85
CA SER A 279 -6.07 3.36 6.34
C SER A 279 -5.60 4.61 7.09
N TRP A 280 -6.20 5.77 6.87
CA TRP A 280 -5.89 6.99 7.62
C TRP A 280 -5.95 6.80 9.15
N ARG A 281 -6.75 5.84 9.62
CA ARG A 281 -6.84 5.50 11.04
C ARG A 281 -5.53 4.95 11.57
N LEU A 282 -4.82 4.19 10.74
CA LEU A 282 -3.52 3.61 11.06
C LEU A 282 -2.39 4.65 11.06
N GLU A 283 -2.57 5.75 10.34
CA GLU A 283 -1.62 6.86 10.32
C GLU A 283 -1.66 7.67 11.62
N THR A 284 -2.80 7.69 12.30
CA THR A 284 -2.98 8.50 13.52
C THR A 284 -2.04 8.10 14.67
N PRO A 285 -1.87 6.83 15.05
CA PRO A 285 -0.88 6.45 16.05
C PRO A 285 0.57 6.69 15.60
N LEU A 286 0.86 6.52 14.30
CA LEU A 286 2.17 6.85 13.75
C LEU A 286 2.49 8.33 13.89
N LEU A 287 1.51 9.19 13.59
CA LEU A 287 1.63 10.64 13.74
C LEU A 287 1.89 11.04 15.20
N ALA A 288 1.12 10.44 16.12
CA ALA A 288 1.32 10.68 17.55
C ALA A 288 2.73 10.27 18.01
N ALA A 289 3.22 9.11 17.58
CA ALA A 289 4.56 8.63 17.89
C ALA A 289 5.65 9.54 17.30
N HIS A 290 5.45 10.02 16.06
CA HIS A 290 6.39 10.94 15.43
C HIS A 290 6.45 12.28 16.15
N ALA A 291 5.30 12.88 16.43
CA ALA A 291 5.22 14.13 17.18
C ALA A 291 5.89 14.03 18.55
N ALA A 292 5.72 12.91 19.22
CA ALA A 292 6.30 12.66 20.52
C ALA A 292 7.84 12.65 20.54
N ARG A 293 8.50 12.40 19.40
CA ARG A 293 9.99 12.48 19.29
C ARG A 293 10.53 13.87 19.51
N HIS A 294 9.73 14.89 19.28
CA HIS A 294 10.09 16.29 19.51
C HIS A 294 9.84 16.75 20.94
N LEU A 295 9.23 15.89 21.78
CA LEU A 295 9.00 16.21 23.20
C LEU A 295 10.31 16.08 23.97
N LYS A 296 10.69 17.16 24.64
CA LYS A 296 11.88 17.22 25.50
C LYS A 296 11.46 17.04 26.96
N GLY A 297 12.05 16.07 27.65
CA GLY A 297 11.89 15.88 29.08
C GLY A 297 10.96 14.74 29.47
N ASN A 298 11.02 14.34 30.73
CA ASN A 298 10.21 13.27 31.29
C ASN A 298 8.86 13.87 31.72
N ILE A 299 7.84 13.72 30.85
CA ILE A 299 6.51 14.26 31.13
C ILE A 299 5.75 13.24 31.98
N SER A 300 5.62 13.53 33.28
CA SER A 300 4.99 12.64 34.24
C SER A 300 3.48 12.78 34.35
N GLN A 301 2.95 13.96 33.98
CA GLN A 301 1.54 14.29 34.11
C GLN A 301 0.80 14.15 32.79
N LYS A 302 -0.34 13.45 32.82
CA LYS A 302 -1.21 13.18 31.66
C LYS A 302 -1.58 14.45 30.88
N LYS A 303 -2.01 15.49 31.57
CA LYS A 303 -2.48 16.74 30.94
C LYS A 303 -1.35 17.51 30.25
N GLU A 304 -0.17 17.55 30.88
CA GLU A 304 1.01 18.16 30.27
C GLU A 304 1.46 17.40 29.02
N PHE A 305 1.40 16.06 29.06
CA PHE A 305 1.71 15.22 27.90
C PHE A 305 0.80 15.52 26.72
N LEU A 306 -0.53 15.55 26.93
CA LEU A 306 -1.49 15.79 25.85
C LEU A 306 -1.32 17.20 25.25
N SER A 307 -1.10 18.21 26.09
CA SER A 307 -0.85 19.57 25.62
C SER A 307 0.45 19.67 24.82
N ALA A 308 1.53 19.09 25.33
CA ALA A 308 2.82 19.09 24.66
C ALA A 308 2.78 18.29 23.34
N LEU A 309 2.04 17.18 23.32
CA LEU A 309 1.87 16.38 22.11
C LEU A 309 1.07 17.16 21.05
N SER A 310 -0.03 17.79 21.42
CA SER A 310 -0.83 18.64 20.53
C SER A 310 0.01 19.77 19.93
N GLU A 311 0.75 20.49 20.76
CA GLU A 311 1.67 21.54 20.31
C GLU A 311 2.79 21.02 19.39
N SER A 312 3.28 19.82 19.69
CA SER A 312 4.31 19.17 18.86
C SER A 312 3.77 18.77 17.49
N VAL A 313 2.54 18.25 17.42
CA VAL A 313 1.89 17.94 16.13
C VAL A 313 1.70 19.19 15.28
N GLU A 314 1.35 20.33 15.88
CA GLU A 314 1.20 21.60 15.15
C GLU A 314 2.54 22.14 14.59
N LYS A 315 3.65 21.78 15.21
CA LYS A 315 5.00 22.18 14.78
C LYS A 315 5.62 21.27 13.73
N ILE A 316 4.96 20.14 13.39
CA ILE A 316 5.47 19.24 12.37
C ILE A 316 5.46 19.95 11.01
N ASP A 317 6.65 20.03 10.40
CA ASP A 317 6.81 20.50 9.03
C ASP A 317 6.46 19.34 8.08
N GLY A 318 5.30 19.45 7.45
CA GLY A 318 4.80 18.42 6.53
C GLY A 318 5.71 18.15 5.34
N VAL A 319 6.68 19.03 5.02
CA VAL A 319 7.72 18.77 4.00
C VAL A 319 8.85 17.93 4.57
N ARG A 320 9.28 18.23 5.80
CA ARG A 320 10.46 17.60 6.43
C ARG A 320 10.12 16.34 7.19
N ASP A 321 8.91 16.31 7.77
CA ASP A 321 8.49 15.33 8.75
C ASP A 321 7.37 14.40 8.27
N VAL A 322 7.29 14.19 6.96
CA VAL A 322 6.26 13.32 6.34
C VAL A 322 6.47 11.83 6.59
N PHE A 323 7.64 11.42 7.06
CA PHE A 323 7.94 10.02 7.31
C PHE A 323 7.98 9.69 8.80
N VAL A 324 7.23 8.67 9.21
CA VAL A 324 7.30 8.06 10.54
C VAL A 324 7.90 6.67 10.38
N GLY A 325 9.12 6.49 10.85
CA GLY A 325 9.88 5.28 10.56
C GLY A 325 10.13 5.14 9.08
N LYS A 326 9.59 4.09 8.46
CA LYS A 326 9.64 3.84 7.00
C LYS A 326 8.35 4.23 6.28
N ARG A 327 7.34 4.70 7.00
CA ARG A 327 6.01 5.01 6.45
C ARG A 327 5.85 6.50 6.22
N LEU A 328 5.21 6.81 5.11
CA LEU A 328 4.80 8.17 4.79
C LEU A 328 3.48 8.47 5.52
N VAL A 329 3.45 9.54 6.30
CA VAL A 329 2.23 10.08 6.89
C VAL A 329 1.67 11.17 5.99
N TYR A 330 0.45 10.98 5.53
CA TYR A 330 -0.11 11.75 4.44
C TYR A 330 -0.66 13.12 4.83
N ALA A 331 -0.95 13.35 6.10
CA ALA A 331 -1.88 14.40 6.37
C ALA A 331 -1.55 15.20 7.60
N PHE A 332 -1.01 16.39 7.40
CA PHE A 332 -0.89 17.37 8.46
C PHE A 332 -1.69 18.63 8.19
N LYS A 333 -2.19 19.24 9.25
CA LYS A 333 -2.48 20.65 9.27
C LYS A 333 -1.12 21.37 9.34
N GLY A 334 -0.57 21.74 8.20
CA GLY A 334 0.73 22.38 8.11
C GLY A 334 1.04 22.82 6.69
N LYS A 335 2.11 23.54 6.51
CA LYS A 335 2.48 24.24 5.28
C LYS A 335 2.81 23.35 4.08
N ALA A 336 2.87 22.04 4.24
CA ALA A 336 3.21 21.16 3.14
C ALA A 336 2.20 20.04 3.00
N ASN A 337 1.28 20.27 2.15
CA ASN A 337 0.36 19.25 1.69
C ASN A 337 0.89 18.64 0.41
N PHE A 338 1.35 17.42 0.50
CA PHE A 338 1.56 16.55 -0.65
C PHE A 338 0.26 15.90 -1.14
N LEU A 339 -0.88 16.37 -0.66
CA LEU A 339 -2.18 15.87 -1.08
C LEU A 339 -2.45 16.33 -2.50
N LYS A 340 -2.48 15.36 -3.40
CA LYS A 340 -2.95 15.55 -4.76
C LYS A 340 -4.46 15.34 -4.77
N THR A 341 -5.15 16.27 -5.37
CA THR A 341 -6.55 16.05 -5.72
C THR A 341 -6.58 15.34 -7.06
N THR A 342 -6.96 14.09 -7.05
CA THR A 342 -6.97 13.23 -8.24
C THR A 342 -8.36 13.21 -8.86
N TYR A 343 -8.44 13.34 -10.19
CA TYR A 343 -9.69 13.21 -10.93
C TYR A 343 -9.74 11.87 -11.63
N CYS A 344 -10.86 11.21 -11.46
CA CYS A 344 -11.17 9.97 -12.16
C CYS A 344 -12.36 10.19 -13.06
N TYR A 345 -12.21 9.94 -14.36
CA TYR A 345 -13.28 10.08 -15.32
C TYR A 345 -13.94 8.72 -15.56
N GLN A 346 -15.26 8.65 -15.40
CA GLN A 346 -16.04 7.48 -15.78
C GLN A 346 -16.88 7.80 -17.02
N PHE A 347 -16.74 7.00 -18.07
CA PHE A 347 -17.54 7.18 -19.27
C PHE A 347 -18.93 6.58 -19.13
N PRO A 348 -19.94 7.16 -19.80
CA PRO A 348 -21.23 6.52 -19.94
C PRO A 348 -21.07 5.17 -20.64
N HIS A 349 -21.87 4.23 -20.20
CA HIS A 349 -21.80 2.83 -20.58
C HIS A 349 -22.15 2.61 -22.06
N SER A 350 -21.16 2.53 -22.92
CA SER A 350 -21.33 1.97 -24.27
C SER A 350 -20.64 0.62 -24.45
N LEU A 351 -19.98 0.10 -23.41
CA LEU A 351 -19.21 -1.15 -23.44
C LEU A 351 -19.87 -2.19 -22.56
N GLN A 352 -20.32 -3.26 -23.19
CA GLN A 352 -21.15 -4.34 -22.65
C GLN A 352 -20.41 -5.34 -21.75
N GLU A 353 -19.39 -4.99 -21.05
CA GLU A 353 -18.72 -5.93 -20.16
C GLU A 353 -19.16 -5.76 -18.70
N GLU A 354 -19.71 -6.83 -18.17
CA GLU A 354 -20.12 -6.97 -16.78
C GLU A 354 -18.92 -6.66 -15.84
N ASN A 355 -19.03 -5.60 -15.07
CA ASN A 355 -18.18 -5.22 -13.95
C ASN A 355 -16.92 -4.37 -14.19
N SER A 356 -16.59 -3.94 -15.38
CA SER A 356 -15.49 -2.99 -15.57
C SER A 356 -15.96 -1.71 -16.24
N TYR A 357 -15.91 -0.61 -15.51
CA TYR A 357 -16.08 0.71 -16.09
C TYR A 357 -14.74 1.18 -16.63
N PRO A 358 -14.66 1.69 -17.88
CA PRO A 358 -13.46 2.33 -18.33
C PRO A 358 -13.23 3.58 -17.47
N LYS A 359 -12.27 3.51 -16.58
CA LYS A 359 -11.79 4.63 -15.81
C LYS A 359 -10.65 5.27 -16.59
N ILE A 360 -10.80 6.53 -16.90
CA ILE A 360 -9.70 7.33 -17.38
C ILE A 360 -9.33 8.31 -16.27
N PHE A 361 -8.07 8.31 -15.90
CA PHE A 361 -7.53 9.28 -14.98
C PHE A 361 -7.28 10.58 -15.73
N TYR A 362 -7.76 11.67 -15.17
CA TYR A 362 -7.57 12.97 -15.79
C TYR A 362 -6.08 13.37 -15.68
N PRO A 363 -5.43 13.76 -16.78
CA PRO A 363 -3.99 14.02 -16.82
C PRO A 363 -3.57 15.32 -16.12
N GLN A 364 -4.50 16.07 -15.58
CA GLN A 364 -4.24 17.26 -14.76
C GLN A 364 -4.83 17.07 -13.38
N GLN A 365 -4.09 17.47 -12.36
CA GLN A 365 -4.49 17.33 -10.95
C GLN A 365 -4.11 18.61 -10.20
N ILE A 366 -4.78 18.86 -9.09
CA ILE A 366 -4.39 19.96 -8.20
C ILE A 366 -3.53 19.41 -7.07
N ARG A 367 -2.37 20.02 -6.91
CA ARG A 367 -1.42 19.77 -5.83
C ARG A 367 -1.36 21.01 -4.95
N GLY A 368 -1.42 20.83 -3.65
CA GLY A 368 -1.24 21.90 -2.70
C GLY A 368 -2.34 22.02 -1.66
N THR A 369 -2.22 22.99 -0.78
CA THR A 369 -3.12 23.25 0.34
C THR A 369 -3.80 24.59 0.22
N GLY A 370 -5.04 24.64 0.63
CA GLY A 370 -5.79 25.88 0.74
C GLY A 370 -5.98 26.57 -0.61
N ASP A 371 -5.82 27.88 -0.60
CA ASP A 371 -6.17 28.74 -1.74
C ASP A 371 -5.12 28.74 -2.87
N GLU A 372 -3.96 28.13 -2.68
CA GLU A 372 -2.81 28.21 -3.58
C GLU A 372 -2.48 26.87 -4.29
N GLY A 373 -3.48 26.02 -4.52
CA GLY A 373 -3.22 24.75 -5.20
C GLY A 373 -2.80 24.95 -6.67
N ASP A 374 -1.66 24.39 -7.06
CA ASP A 374 -1.17 24.41 -8.42
C ASP A 374 -1.76 23.28 -9.24
N VAL A 375 -2.07 23.55 -10.50
CA VAL A 375 -2.40 22.50 -11.47
C VAL A 375 -1.11 21.83 -11.89
N ILE A 376 -1.00 20.55 -11.65
CA ILE A 376 0.13 19.72 -12.10
C ILE A 376 -0.32 18.75 -13.17
N GLU A 377 0.59 18.44 -14.07
CA GLU A 377 0.37 17.39 -15.06
C GLU A 377 0.65 15.99 -14.47
N VAL A 378 -0.10 15.01 -14.96
CA VAL A 378 0.09 13.60 -14.57
C VAL A 378 0.27 12.79 -15.82
N ASN A 379 1.42 12.16 -15.93
CA ASN A 379 1.76 11.26 -17.01
C ASN A 379 1.45 9.82 -16.57
N PHE A 380 0.44 9.20 -17.18
CA PHE A 380 0.06 7.83 -16.84
C PHE A 380 0.84 6.84 -17.68
N VAL A 381 1.36 5.81 -17.03
CA VAL A 381 2.12 4.75 -17.68
C VAL A 381 1.47 3.40 -17.47
N TYR A 382 1.46 2.61 -18.53
CA TYR A 382 1.05 1.22 -18.54
C TYR A 382 2.15 0.37 -19.20
N ILE A 383 2.36 -0.83 -18.68
CA ILE A 383 3.36 -1.77 -19.17
C ILE A 383 2.67 -3.06 -19.57
N ASP A 384 2.95 -3.47 -20.81
CA ASP A 384 2.55 -4.77 -21.37
C ASP A 384 3.83 -5.56 -21.68
N ILE A 385 4.14 -6.56 -20.86
CA ILE A 385 5.38 -7.35 -20.96
C ILE A 385 5.29 -8.33 -22.12
N LEU A 386 6.14 -8.13 -23.12
CA LEU A 386 6.27 -9.06 -24.22
C LEU A 386 7.15 -10.25 -23.85
N ARG A 387 8.25 -9.98 -23.15
CA ARG A 387 9.21 -11.02 -22.81
C ARG A 387 10.15 -10.61 -21.69
N VAL A 388 10.39 -11.52 -20.76
CA VAL A 388 11.50 -11.47 -19.81
C VAL A 388 12.57 -12.49 -20.26
N THR A 389 13.75 -12.01 -20.64
CA THR A 389 14.75 -12.86 -21.28
C THR A 389 15.80 -13.38 -20.31
N ASN A 390 16.09 -12.68 -19.23
CA ASN A 390 17.09 -13.06 -18.27
C ASN A 390 16.81 -12.47 -16.89
N ILE A 391 16.92 -13.31 -15.86
CA ILE A 391 16.97 -12.86 -14.46
C ILE A 391 18.28 -13.36 -13.87
N ASP A 392 19.26 -12.48 -13.77
CA ASP A 392 20.60 -12.76 -13.25
C ASP A 392 20.71 -12.31 -11.80
N ILE A 393 20.58 -13.27 -10.89
CA ILE A 393 20.67 -13.04 -9.45
C ILE A 393 22.07 -12.53 -9.07
N GLY A 394 23.11 -13.07 -9.71
CA GLY A 394 24.50 -12.71 -9.41
C GLY A 394 24.83 -11.26 -9.79
N ARG A 395 24.39 -10.84 -10.94
CA ARG A 395 24.55 -9.46 -11.42
C ARG A 395 23.48 -8.51 -10.89
N ARG A 396 22.44 -9.04 -10.24
CA ARG A 396 21.29 -8.29 -9.74
C ARG A 396 20.52 -7.56 -10.84
N THR A 397 20.47 -8.16 -12.04
CA THR A 397 19.84 -7.55 -13.20
C THR A 397 18.79 -8.48 -13.81
N TRP A 398 17.82 -7.88 -14.47
CA TRP A 398 16.87 -8.59 -15.31
C TRP A 398 16.61 -7.83 -16.59
N THR A 399 16.27 -8.54 -17.65
CA THR A 399 16.07 -7.97 -18.98
C THR A 399 14.62 -8.15 -19.41
N ALA A 400 13.99 -7.08 -19.80
CA ALA A 400 12.64 -7.09 -20.34
C ALA A 400 12.54 -6.44 -21.71
N GLU A 401 11.61 -6.96 -22.49
CA GLU A 401 11.04 -6.34 -23.68
C GLU A 401 9.55 -6.12 -23.42
N PHE A 402 9.05 -4.89 -23.59
CA PHE A 402 7.67 -4.54 -23.26
C PHE A 402 7.18 -3.38 -24.11
N TYR A 403 5.84 -3.27 -24.21
CA TYR A 403 5.23 -2.03 -24.64
C TYR A 403 5.06 -1.11 -23.44
N LEU A 404 5.42 0.15 -23.66
CA LEU A 404 5.16 1.23 -22.72
C LEU A 404 4.10 2.13 -23.35
N ASP A 405 2.92 2.12 -22.77
CA ASP A 405 1.87 3.08 -23.11
C ASP A 405 1.95 4.27 -22.17
N VAL A 406 1.90 5.46 -22.73
CA VAL A 406 1.96 6.72 -21.97
C VAL A 406 0.80 7.60 -22.38
N VAL A 407 0.03 8.08 -21.42
CA VAL A 407 -0.97 9.12 -21.61
C VAL A 407 -0.41 10.41 -21.03
N SER A 408 -0.22 11.43 -21.88
CA SER A 408 0.47 12.66 -21.52
C SER A 408 -0.07 13.85 -22.29
N LEU A 409 0.13 15.04 -21.74
CA LEU A 409 -0.08 16.32 -22.43
C LEU A 409 1.12 16.72 -23.27
N HIS A 410 2.28 16.08 -23.08
CA HIS A 410 3.51 16.36 -23.82
C HIS A 410 3.56 15.60 -25.14
N ASP A 411 4.10 16.26 -26.18
CA ASP A 411 4.24 15.67 -27.53
C ASP A 411 5.26 14.53 -27.59
N HIS A 412 6.27 14.55 -26.69
CA HIS A 412 7.33 13.54 -26.62
C HIS A 412 7.55 13.06 -25.19
N PRO A 413 6.57 12.34 -24.58
CA PRO A 413 6.61 12.01 -23.16
C PRO A 413 7.77 11.08 -22.78
N ILE A 414 8.35 10.34 -23.71
CA ILE A 414 9.49 9.47 -23.43
C ILE A 414 10.76 10.25 -23.05
N GLU A 415 10.89 11.50 -23.47
CA GLU A 415 12.04 12.35 -23.16
C GLU A 415 12.02 12.86 -21.73
N ILE A 416 10.83 12.96 -21.14
CA ILE A 416 10.67 13.41 -19.76
C ILE A 416 10.57 12.26 -18.76
N ILE A 417 10.31 11.02 -19.22
CA ILE A 417 10.24 9.82 -18.38
C ILE A 417 11.64 9.28 -18.14
N GLN A 418 12.01 9.14 -16.89
CA GLN A 418 13.26 8.56 -16.46
C GLN A 418 13.03 7.19 -15.83
N PHE A 419 13.66 6.16 -16.39
CA PHE A 419 13.71 4.85 -15.75
C PHE A 419 14.75 4.87 -14.63
N ARG A 420 14.33 4.75 -13.38
CA ARG A 420 15.18 4.96 -12.19
C ARG A 420 16.06 3.77 -11.85
N ASN A 421 15.72 2.58 -12.31
CA ASN A 421 16.46 1.35 -12.03
C ASN A 421 17.07 0.70 -13.27
N LEU A 422 17.41 1.49 -14.30
CA LEU A 422 18.23 0.98 -15.40
C LEU A 422 19.59 0.49 -14.90
N SER A 423 20.02 -0.66 -15.37
CA SER A 423 21.30 -1.22 -14.96
C SER A 423 22.48 -0.42 -15.51
N ALA A 424 23.26 0.15 -14.59
CA ALA A 424 24.51 0.85 -14.94
C ALA A 424 25.65 -0.12 -15.29
N LEU A 425 25.62 -1.34 -14.72
CA LEU A 425 26.67 -2.35 -14.94
C LEU A 425 26.51 -3.10 -16.26
N ASN A 426 25.29 -3.21 -16.77
CA ASN A 426 24.99 -3.87 -18.03
C ASN A 426 23.98 -3.02 -18.82
N PRO A 427 24.41 -1.86 -19.34
CA PRO A 427 23.50 -0.93 -19.97
C PRO A 427 22.96 -1.51 -21.28
N LYS A 428 21.66 -1.74 -21.30
CA LYS A 428 20.88 -2.00 -22.50
C LYS A 428 19.62 -1.18 -22.39
N PHE A 429 19.43 -0.27 -23.29
CA PHE A 429 18.25 0.58 -23.33
C PHE A 429 17.95 0.99 -24.77
N GLU A 430 16.92 0.42 -25.32
CA GLU A 430 16.42 0.72 -26.67
C GLU A 430 14.96 1.08 -26.59
N VAL A 431 14.56 2.21 -27.18
CA VAL A 431 13.19 2.68 -27.25
C VAL A 431 12.84 2.98 -28.69
N LYS A 432 11.72 2.46 -29.16
CA LYS A 432 11.20 2.70 -30.51
C LYS A 432 9.74 3.12 -30.42
N PRO A 433 9.35 4.24 -31.04
CA PRO A 433 7.94 4.63 -31.10
C PRO A 433 7.15 3.62 -31.98
N VAL A 434 5.97 3.26 -31.54
CA VAL A 434 5.05 2.37 -32.30
C VAL A 434 3.91 3.19 -32.93
N TRP A 435 3.23 3.99 -32.10
CA TRP A 435 2.17 4.89 -32.54
C TRP A 435 1.95 6.02 -31.52
N ASN A 436 1.30 7.08 -31.99
CA ASN A 436 0.68 8.11 -31.18
C ASN A 436 -0.77 8.30 -31.62
N LYS A 437 -1.66 8.57 -30.69
CA LYS A 437 -3.08 8.83 -30.95
C LYS A 437 -3.54 9.98 -30.08
N GLN A 438 -3.96 11.05 -30.70
CA GLN A 438 -4.70 12.10 -30.01
C GLN A 438 -6.15 11.63 -29.82
N LEU A 439 -6.62 11.62 -28.59
CA LEU A 439 -7.99 11.26 -28.28
C LEU A 439 -8.92 12.40 -28.71
N LYS A 440 -9.93 12.07 -29.50
CA LYS A 440 -10.81 13.04 -30.16
C LYS A 440 -11.57 13.87 -29.13
N GLY A 441 -11.27 15.16 -29.05
CA GLY A 441 -11.89 16.13 -28.13
C GLY A 441 -11.15 16.28 -26.79
N GLU A 442 -10.00 15.63 -26.63
CA GLU A 442 -9.18 15.73 -25.42
C GLU A 442 -7.85 16.47 -25.71
N GLN A 443 -7.27 17.05 -24.68
CA GLN A 443 -5.99 17.78 -24.81
C GLN A 443 -4.78 16.84 -24.76
N HIS A 444 -4.95 15.63 -24.24
CA HIS A 444 -3.90 14.63 -24.08
C HIS A 444 -3.84 13.64 -25.23
N SER A 445 -2.68 13.05 -25.39
CA SER A 445 -2.41 12.03 -26.40
C SER A 445 -1.95 10.72 -25.72
N SER A 446 -2.23 9.63 -26.38
CA SER A 446 -1.72 8.31 -26.00
C SER A 446 -0.56 7.94 -26.93
N TYR A 447 0.51 7.43 -26.34
CA TYR A 447 1.72 7.02 -27.05
C TYR A 447 2.04 5.58 -26.69
N ARG A 448 2.50 4.79 -27.66
CA ARG A 448 3.04 3.45 -27.43
C ARG A 448 4.47 3.38 -27.93
N TYR A 449 5.33 2.86 -27.06
CA TYR A 449 6.74 2.59 -27.34
C TYR A 449 7.05 1.12 -27.13
N THR A 450 7.94 0.54 -27.95
CA THR A 450 8.60 -0.72 -27.62
C THR A 450 9.89 -0.38 -26.88
N VAL A 451 10.07 -0.99 -25.71
CA VAL A 451 11.23 -0.78 -24.86
C VAL A 451 11.94 -2.11 -24.65
N VAL A 452 13.26 -2.13 -24.83
CA VAL A 452 14.12 -3.26 -24.45
C VAL A 452 15.17 -2.74 -23.50
N ALA A 453 15.19 -3.23 -22.27
CA ALA A 453 16.08 -2.68 -21.24
C ALA A 453 16.50 -3.70 -20.20
N ASN A 454 17.67 -3.43 -19.59
CA ASN A 454 18.15 -4.13 -18.41
C ASN A 454 17.90 -3.28 -17.18
N PHE A 455 17.31 -3.91 -16.17
CA PHE A 455 16.95 -3.28 -14.91
C PHE A 455 17.67 -3.91 -13.73
N ASP A 456 18.03 -3.09 -12.75
CA ASP A 456 18.57 -3.56 -11.47
C ASP A 456 17.44 -3.95 -10.52
N PHE A 457 17.68 -4.96 -9.68
CA PHE A 457 16.79 -5.35 -8.58
C PHE A 457 17.57 -5.85 -7.37
N GLY A 458 16.93 -5.95 -6.22
CA GLY A 458 17.51 -6.44 -4.98
C GLY A 458 17.17 -7.91 -4.72
N PRO A 459 18.02 -8.90 -5.10
CA PRO A 459 17.70 -10.30 -4.95
C PRO A 459 17.64 -10.72 -3.48
N LEU A 460 16.63 -11.51 -3.13
CA LEU A 460 16.46 -12.16 -1.83
C LEU A 460 16.93 -13.61 -1.94
N VAL A 461 18.13 -13.91 -1.47
CA VAL A 461 18.80 -15.19 -1.68
C VAL A 461 18.78 -16.12 -0.45
N GLU A 462 18.38 -15.64 0.71
CA GLU A 462 18.43 -16.37 1.98
C GLU A 462 17.64 -17.68 1.94
N ASN A 463 16.55 -17.73 1.20
CA ASN A 463 15.69 -18.91 1.08
C ASN A 463 15.99 -19.77 -0.16
N PHE A 464 17.08 -19.49 -0.89
CA PHE A 464 17.45 -20.32 -2.04
C PHE A 464 17.52 -21.83 -1.65
N PRO A 465 16.96 -22.72 -2.46
CA PRO A 465 16.33 -22.55 -3.78
C PRO A 465 14.82 -22.27 -3.75
N PHE A 466 14.24 -22.03 -2.60
CA PHE A 466 12.81 -21.74 -2.40
C PHE A 466 12.53 -20.23 -2.34
N ASP A 467 13.40 -19.44 -2.98
CA ASP A 467 13.38 -17.98 -2.95
C ASP A 467 12.26 -17.39 -3.81
N TRP A 468 11.78 -16.25 -3.36
CA TRP A 468 10.89 -15.38 -4.11
C TRP A 468 11.65 -14.11 -4.45
N GLN A 469 11.40 -13.58 -5.66
CA GLN A 469 12.06 -12.36 -6.14
C GLN A 469 11.01 -11.31 -6.50
N TYR A 470 11.35 -10.06 -6.26
CA TYR A 470 10.56 -8.93 -6.74
C TYR A 470 11.36 -8.21 -7.82
N ILE A 471 10.89 -8.34 -9.07
CA ILE A 471 11.41 -7.60 -10.21
C ILE A 471 10.46 -6.44 -10.52
N PHE A 472 10.99 -5.30 -10.86
CA PHE A 472 10.17 -4.11 -11.10
C PHE A 472 10.83 -3.16 -12.08
N ILE A 473 10.02 -2.30 -12.69
CA ILE A 473 10.42 -1.14 -13.46
C ILE A 473 10.01 0.10 -12.66
N SER A 474 10.94 0.99 -12.44
CA SER A 474 10.73 2.21 -11.68
C SER A 474 10.84 3.42 -12.60
N PHE A 475 9.82 4.27 -12.54
CA PHE A 475 9.70 5.48 -13.34
C PHE A 475 9.71 6.72 -12.46
N GLY A 476 10.34 7.77 -12.95
CA GLY A 476 10.25 9.13 -12.43
C GLY A 476 10.17 10.12 -13.56
N ILE A 477 9.92 11.36 -13.23
CA ILE A 477 10.02 12.48 -14.17
C ILE A 477 11.38 13.17 -13.97
N VAL A 478 11.93 13.68 -15.06
CA VAL A 478 13.23 14.39 -15.04
C VAL A 478 13.15 15.64 -14.18
N ASP A 479 12.08 16.41 -14.33
CA ASP A 479 11.80 17.62 -13.55
C ASP A 479 10.30 17.66 -13.22
N GLU A 480 9.95 17.34 -11.96
CA GLU A 480 8.56 17.30 -11.51
C GLU A 480 7.90 18.68 -11.47
N ASP A 481 8.67 19.73 -11.28
CA ASP A 481 8.14 21.09 -11.23
C ASP A 481 7.75 21.59 -12.64
N GLN A 482 8.47 21.15 -13.66
CA GLN A 482 8.23 21.53 -15.06
C GLN A 482 7.27 20.58 -15.78
N PHE A 483 7.39 19.25 -15.57
CA PHE A 483 6.71 18.24 -16.38
C PHE A 483 5.69 17.43 -15.59
N GLY A 484 5.43 17.81 -14.34
CA GLY A 484 4.46 17.14 -13.48
C GLY A 484 4.97 15.83 -12.91
N VAL A 485 4.07 14.88 -12.70
CA VAL A 485 4.35 13.62 -12.03
C VAL A 485 4.00 12.43 -12.91
N ILE A 486 4.52 11.27 -12.55
CA ILE A 486 4.20 10.01 -13.21
C ILE A 486 3.34 9.14 -12.30
N ALA A 487 2.34 8.47 -12.86
CA ALA A 487 1.48 7.56 -12.13
C ALA A 487 1.23 6.29 -12.95
N PRO A 488 1.09 5.13 -12.29
CA PRO A 488 0.74 3.89 -12.99
C PRO A 488 -0.74 3.89 -13.37
N ILE A 489 -1.07 3.17 -14.41
CA ILE A 489 -2.44 2.73 -14.64
C ILE A 489 -2.76 1.64 -13.60
N PRO A 490 -4.04 1.48 -13.18
CA PRO A 490 -4.41 0.54 -12.12
C PRO A 490 -3.90 -0.88 -12.34
N GLU A 491 -3.62 -1.57 -11.24
CA GLU A 491 -3.09 -2.94 -11.19
C GLU A 491 -3.90 -3.96 -11.99
N GLU A 492 -5.21 -3.74 -12.13
CA GLU A 492 -6.12 -4.59 -12.93
C GLU A 492 -5.69 -4.72 -14.40
N MET A 493 -4.92 -3.74 -14.89
CA MET A 493 -4.42 -3.69 -16.27
C MET A 493 -2.98 -4.19 -16.39
N LEU A 494 -2.36 -4.68 -15.31
CA LEU A 494 -1.03 -5.27 -15.37
C LEU A 494 -1.09 -6.66 -16.01
N ASP A 495 -0.22 -6.86 -16.99
CA ASP A 495 -0.09 -8.18 -17.62
C ASP A 495 0.42 -9.21 -16.61
N LYS A 496 -0.27 -10.34 -16.53
CA LYS A 496 0.07 -11.50 -15.69
C LYS A 496 0.33 -12.76 -16.52
N GLU A 497 0.21 -12.66 -17.82
CA GLU A 497 0.21 -13.82 -18.71
C GLU A 497 1.55 -14.07 -19.45
N PHE A 498 2.61 -13.40 -19.05
CA PHE A 498 3.93 -13.66 -19.63
C PHE A 498 4.66 -14.79 -18.89
N GLU A 499 5.51 -15.51 -19.63
CA GLU A 499 6.30 -16.61 -19.08
C GLU A 499 7.73 -16.16 -18.74
N VAL A 500 8.24 -16.62 -17.61
CA VAL A 500 9.62 -16.43 -17.18
C VAL A 500 10.27 -17.78 -16.93
N SER A 501 11.26 -18.12 -17.72
CA SER A 501 11.94 -19.43 -17.60
C SER A 501 12.51 -19.65 -16.20
N GLY A 502 12.09 -20.74 -15.56
CA GLY A 502 12.50 -21.11 -14.19
C GLY A 502 11.80 -20.38 -13.07
N TRP A 503 10.77 -19.58 -13.37
CA TRP A 503 9.99 -18.81 -12.39
C TRP A 503 8.49 -18.86 -12.65
N ASP A 504 7.71 -18.85 -11.59
CA ASP A 504 6.25 -18.70 -11.63
C ASP A 504 5.88 -17.31 -11.15
N ILE A 505 5.04 -16.61 -11.89
CA ILE A 505 4.47 -15.33 -11.47
C ILE A 505 3.44 -15.59 -10.39
N ARG A 506 3.60 -14.96 -9.23
CA ARG A 506 2.69 -15.09 -8.08
C ARG A 506 1.79 -13.91 -7.90
N ASP A 507 2.28 -12.73 -8.21
CA ASP A 507 1.55 -11.49 -8.02
C ASP A 507 2.15 -10.37 -8.85
N SER A 508 1.36 -9.34 -9.14
CA SER A 508 1.79 -8.10 -9.76
C SER A 508 1.47 -6.93 -8.83
N VAL A 509 2.30 -5.92 -8.86
CA VAL A 509 2.19 -4.74 -7.98
C VAL A 509 2.43 -3.48 -8.76
N SER A 510 1.57 -2.51 -8.55
CA SER A 510 1.73 -1.16 -9.08
C SER A 510 1.50 -0.16 -7.95
N GLY A 511 2.35 0.83 -7.84
CA GLY A 511 2.21 1.82 -6.77
C GLY A 511 3.21 2.95 -6.86
N ILE A 512 2.95 3.97 -6.07
CA ILE A 512 3.81 5.15 -5.95
C ILE A 512 4.73 4.95 -4.75
N ARG A 513 6.00 5.24 -4.95
CA ARG A 513 6.98 5.35 -3.89
C ARG A 513 7.41 6.79 -3.73
N ARG A 514 7.45 7.24 -2.49
CA ARG A 514 7.97 8.55 -2.16
C ARG A 514 9.32 8.42 -1.47
N GLN A 515 10.29 9.16 -1.96
CA GLN A 515 11.62 9.20 -1.38
C GLN A 515 11.92 10.58 -0.85
N LYS A 516 12.49 10.61 0.35
CA LYS A 516 13.10 11.82 0.89
C LYS A 516 14.53 11.91 0.35
N THR A 517 14.79 12.94 -0.45
CA THR A 517 16.12 13.25 -0.93
C THR A 517 16.62 14.53 -0.27
N GLU A 518 17.87 14.51 0.19
CA GLU A 518 18.51 15.72 0.69
C GLU A 518 19.32 16.33 -0.46
N ALA A 519 18.99 17.54 -0.84
CA ALA A 519 19.69 18.30 -1.85
C ALA A 519 20.35 19.53 -1.24
N HIS A 520 21.46 19.96 -1.82
CA HIS A 520 22.05 21.25 -1.53
C HIS A 520 21.68 22.20 -2.66
N GLU A 521 20.91 23.23 -2.36
CA GLU A 521 20.52 24.22 -3.34
C GLU A 521 21.38 25.48 -3.24
N GLY A 522 21.98 25.84 -4.37
CA GLY A 522 22.78 27.06 -4.52
C GLY A 522 24.09 27.04 -3.73
N THR A 523 24.56 28.22 -3.40
CA THR A 523 25.82 28.46 -2.64
C THR A 523 25.64 28.37 -1.13
N SER A 524 24.40 28.18 -0.63
CA SER A 524 24.13 28.04 0.79
C SER A 524 24.40 26.60 1.23
N LEU A 525 25.01 26.42 2.39
CA LEU A 525 25.15 25.11 3.05
C LEU A 525 23.83 24.57 3.62
N GLN A 526 22.71 25.21 3.33
CA GLN A 526 21.41 24.75 3.76
C GLN A 526 21.02 23.50 2.97
N ARG A 527 20.74 22.41 3.70
CA ARG A 527 20.14 21.23 3.15
C ARG A 527 18.67 21.49 2.90
N THR A 528 18.26 21.35 1.67
CA THR A 528 16.84 21.28 1.29
C THR A 528 16.43 19.83 1.22
N VAL A 529 15.28 19.53 1.83
CA VAL A 529 14.66 18.21 1.75
C VAL A 529 13.63 18.26 0.63
N ARG A 530 13.84 17.46 -0.40
CA ARG A 530 12.84 17.22 -1.44
C ARG A 530 12.21 15.85 -1.28
N VAL A 531 10.93 15.77 -1.51
CA VAL A 531 10.23 14.49 -1.65
C VAL A 531 10.00 14.26 -3.13
N THR A 532 10.65 13.24 -3.68
CA THR A 532 10.47 12.83 -5.07
C THR A 532 9.53 11.63 -5.14
N GLU A 533 8.72 11.58 -6.17
CA GLU A 533 7.82 10.47 -6.43
C GLU A 533 8.37 9.59 -7.55
N GLU A 534 8.33 8.30 -7.34
CA GLU A 534 8.57 7.31 -8.38
C GLU A 534 7.41 6.34 -8.44
N THR A 535 7.04 5.96 -9.65
CA THR A 535 6.06 4.92 -9.90
C THR A 535 6.80 3.62 -10.12
N ARG A 536 6.38 2.55 -9.44
CA ARG A 536 6.88 1.20 -9.66
C ARG A 536 5.78 0.30 -10.17
N VAL A 537 6.14 -0.45 -11.20
CA VAL A 537 5.35 -1.57 -11.71
C VAL A 537 6.22 -2.80 -11.65
N GLY A 538 5.74 -3.87 -11.02
CA GLY A 538 6.59 -5.02 -10.80
C GLY A 538 5.83 -6.31 -10.55
N TRP A 539 6.59 -7.39 -10.52
CA TRP A 539 6.07 -8.75 -10.39
C TRP A 539 6.82 -9.50 -9.31
N ILE A 540 6.08 -10.29 -8.56
CA ILE A 540 6.62 -11.21 -7.57
C ILE A 540 6.67 -12.58 -8.18
N LEU A 541 7.87 -13.11 -8.22
CA LEU A 541 8.20 -14.39 -8.84
C LEU A 541 8.60 -15.40 -7.76
N SER A 542 8.15 -16.64 -7.89
CA SER A 542 8.67 -17.77 -7.12
C SER A 542 9.51 -18.68 -8.00
N ARG A 543 10.66 -19.11 -7.49
CA ARG A 543 11.53 -20.03 -8.25
C ARG A 543 10.86 -21.40 -8.43
N GLN A 544 10.99 -21.97 -9.62
CA GLN A 544 10.62 -23.36 -9.88
C GLN A 544 11.67 -24.30 -9.28
N ASN A 545 11.26 -25.10 -8.30
CA ASN A 545 12.19 -25.89 -7.47
C ASN A 545 12.53 -27.26 -8.04
N THR A 546 11.94 -27.67 -9.17
CA THR A 546 12.11 -29.00 -9.74
C THR A 546 13.58 -29.34 -9.98
N SER A 547 14.35 -28.42 -10.56
CA SER A 547 15.79 -28.62 -10.82
C SER A 547 16.60 -28.80 -9.53
N ALA A 548 16.30 -28.03 -8.49
CA ALA A 548 17.01 -28.13 -7.21
C ALA A 548 16.68 -29.44 -6.48
N ILE A 549 15.42 -29.89 -6.52
CA ILE A 549 15.00 -31.16 -5.95
C ILE A 549 15.70 -32.33 -6.66
N LEU A 550 15.77 -32.32 -8.00
CA LEU A 550 16.42 -33.37 -8.76
C LEU A 550 17.94 -33.37 -8.56
N LYS A 551 18.60 -32.21 -8.63
CA LYS A 551 20.07 -32.11 -8.57
C LYS A 551 20.63 -32.26 -7.15
N VAL A 552 19.91 -31.86 -6.12
CA VAL A 552 20.40 -31.82 -4.73
C VAL A 552 19.54 -32.66 -3.81
N GLY A 553 18.23 -32.52 -3.84
CA GLY A 553 17.32 -33.21 -2.90
C GLY A 553 17.40 -34.72 -3.01
N ILE A 554 17.33 -35.26 -4.23
CA ILE A 554 17.39 -36.72 -4.45
C ILE A 554 18.76 -37.31 -4.06
N PRO A 555 19.91 -36.78 -4.52
CA PRO A 555 21.21 -37.29 -4.08
C PRO A 555 21.41 -37.22 -2.56
N LEU A 556 21.00 -36.10 -1.93
CA LEU A 556 21.10 -35.94 -0.49
C LEU A 556 20.23 -36.95 0.26
N PHE A 557 19.04 -37.25 -0.25
CA PHE A 557 18.17 -38.29 0.30
C PHE A 557 18.84 -39.66 0.28
N PHE A 558 19.48 -40.04 -0.84
CA PHE A 558 20.22 -41.29 -0.92
C PHE A 558 21.43 -41.34 0.01
N LEU A 559 22.13 -40.20 0.18
CA LEU A 559 23.25 -40.11 1.13
C LEU A 559 22.73 -40.30 2.59
N LEU A 560 21.63 -39.69 2.94
CA LEU A 560 21.00 -39.88 4.25
C LEU A 560 20.54 -41.31 4.46
N PHE A 561 19.99 -41.97 3.44
CA PHE A 561 19.62 -43.38 3.48
C PHE A 561 20.85 -44.26 3.71
N LEU A 562 21.99 -43.97 3.08
CA LEU A 562 23.24 -44.69 3.34
C LEU A 562 23.72 -44.48 4.78
N VAL A 563 23.63 -43.26 5.31
CA VAL A 563 23.97 -42.98 6.71
C VAL A 563 23.08 -43.81 7.64
N GLU A 564 21.76 -43.76 7.41
CA GLU A 564 20.80 -44.56 8.22
C GLU A 564 21.06 -46.05 8.13
N TYR A 565 21.29 -46.56 6.93
CA TYR A 565 21.60 -47.98 6.73
C TYR A 565 22.79 -48.45 7.57
N THR A 566 23.84 -47.62 7.73
CA THR A 566 25.01 -48.00 8.54
C THR A 566 24.70 -48.15 10.03
N LEU A 567 23.70 -47.45 10.55
CA LEU A 567 23.29 -47.53 11.94
C LEU A 567 22.60 -48.86 12.29
N PHE A 568 22.07 -49.57 11.28
CA PHE A 568 21.48 -50.91 11.46
C PHE A 568 22.49 -52.05 11.35
N ARG A 569 23.77 -51.76 11.05
CA ARG A 569 24.78 -52.81 10.92
C ARG A 569 25.25 -53.30 12.31
N PRO A 570 25.52 -54.61 12.45
CA PRO A 570 26.00 -55.17 13.70
C PRO A 570 27.45 -54.72 14.01
N PHE A 571 27.83 -54.85 15.29
CA PHE A 571 29.14 -54.45 15.81
C PHE A 571 30.31 -55.06 15.01
N GLU A 572 30.19 -56.33 14.62
CA GLU A 572 31.21 -57.07 13.84
C GLU A 572 31.57 -56.38 12.52
N ASN A 573 30.64 -55.59 11.93
CA ASN A 573 30.80 -54.89 10.66
C ASN A 573 31.10 -53.41 10.83
N SER A 574 31.42 -52.93 12.02
CA SER A 574 31.59 -51.52 12.37
C SER A 574 32.69 -50.81 11.58
N GLY A 575 33.80 -51.49 11.24
CA GLY A 575 34.86 -50.94 10.35
C GLY A 575 34.30 -50.59 8.96
N GLY A 576 33.44 -51.46 8.41
CA GLY A 576 32.76 -51.16 7.14
C GLY A 576 31.74 -50.02 7.25
N SER A 577 31.07 -49.84 8.42
CA SER A 577 30.15 -48.75 8.70
C SER A 577 30.89 -47.39 8.66
N ILE A 578 32.05 -47.28 9.29
CA ILE A 578 32.90 -46.08 9.24
C ILE A 578 33.28 -45.72 7.80
N GLY A 579 33.66 -46.71 6.99
CA GLY A 579 34.01 -46.52 5.58
C GLY A 579 32.83 -45.95 4.78
N ILE A 580 31.64 -46.49 4.94
CA ILE A 580 30.42 -45.99 4.27
C ILE A 580 30.09 -44.56 4.72
N LEU A 581 30.12 -44.30 6.04
CA LEU A 581 29.84 -42.97 6.59
C LEU A 581 30.85 -41.92 6.10
N THR A 582 32.13 -42.27 6.06
CA THR A 582 33.17 -41.38 5.54
C THR A 582 32.95 -41.10 4.05
N THR A 583 32.58 -42.13 3.28
CA THR A 583 32.26 -41.94 1.84
C THR A 583 31.01 -41.10 1.67
N ALA A 584 29.97 -41.29 2.45
CA ALA A 584 28.75 -40.47 2.43
C ALA A 584 29.08 -39.01 2.78
N PHE A 585 29.90 -38.79 3.82
CA PHE A 585 30.36 -37.46 4.21
C PHE A 585 31.11 -36.74 3.10
N LEU A 586 32.09 -37.41 2.48
CA LEU A 586 32.86 -36.84 1.36
C LEU A 586 31.99 -36.60 0.13
N SER A 587 31.05 -37.52 -0.18
CA SER A 587 30.12 -37.36 -1.27
C SER A 587 29.17 -36.16 -1.03
N GLY A 588 28.75 -35.92 0.22
CA GLY A 588 28.02 -34.75 0.59
C GLY A 588 28.80 -33.44 0.37
N ILE A 589 30.10 -33.45 0.71
CA ILE A 589 31.00 -32.31 0.42
C ILE A 589 31.08 -32.05 -1.08
N ALA A 590 31.28 -33.10 -1.90
CA ALA A 590 31.34 -32.98 -3.34
C ALA A 590 29.99 -32.43 -3.91
N LEU A 591 28.87 -32.94 -3.43
CA LEU A 591 27.55 -32.46 -3.80
C LEU A 591 27.35 -30.97 -3.45
N TYR A 592 27.80 -30.56 -2.26
CA TYR A 592 27.73 -29.16 -1.84
C TYR A 592 28.55 -28.25 -2.75
N PHE A 593 29.76 -28.64 -3.15
CA PHE A 593 30.58 -27.83 -4.06
C PHE A 593 30.07 -27.83 -5.50
N SER A 594 29.36 -28.86 -5.94
CA SER A 594 28.73 -28.92 -7.25
C SER A 594 27.42 -28.11 -7.35
N THR A 595 26.87 -27.66 -6.20
CA THR A 595 25.61 -26.91 -6.16
C THR A 595 25.83 -25.46 -6.56
N GLU A 596 25.04 -24.98 -7.52
CA GLU A 596 25.02 -23.56 -7.91
C GLU A 596 24.61 -22.70 -6.71
N ARG A 597 25.30 -21.60 -6.50
CA ARG A 597 25.03 -20.67 -5.41
C ARG A 597 24.69 -19.30 -5.98
N PRO A 598 23.63 -18.67 -5.43
CA PRO A 598 23.32 -17.31 -5.82
C PRO A 598 24.37 -16.33 -5.26
N GLU A 599 24.65 -15.29 -5.99
CA GLU A 599 25.35 -14.11 -5.49
C GLU A 599 24.29 -13.03 -5.14
N PRO A 600 24.50 -12.18 -4.14
CA PRO A 600 25.65 -12.09 -3.22
C PRO A 600 25.72 -13.28 -2.27
N ARG A 601 26.94 -13.68 -1.90
CA ARG A 601 27.15 -14.80 -0.99
C ARG A 601 26.58 -14.51 0.39
N ARG A 602 25.48 -15.13 0.69
CA ARG A 602 24.83 -15.15 2.01
C ARG A 602 24.55 -16.59 2.40
N ILE A 603 24.36 -16.83 3.67
CA ILE A 603 23.92 -18.14 4.15
C ILE A 603 22.50 -18.39 3.60
N THR A 604 22.36 -19.45 2.82
CA THR A 604 21.10 -19.86 2.19
C THR A 604 20.47 -21.04 2.91
N THR A 605 19.21 -21.33 2.63
CA THR A 605 18.54 -22.51 3.15
C THR A 605 19.28 -23.80 2.78
N ILE A 606 19.87 -23.86 1.58
CA ILE A 606 20.65 -25.01 1.14
C ILE A 606 21.93 -25.20 1.98
N ASP A 607 22.60 -24.08 2.34
CA ASP A 607 23.77 -24.13 3.22
C ASP A 607 23.41 -24.68 4.59
N LEU A 608 22.23 -24.30 5.14
CA LEU A 608 21.74 -24.83 6.42
C LEU A 608 21.41 -26.34 6.35
N ILE A 609 20.84 -26.78 5.22
CA ILE A 609 20.58 -28.21 4.98
C ILE A 609 21.89 -29.01 4.96
N PHE A 610 22.91 -28.53 4.25
CA PHE A 610 24.21 -29.22 4.22
C PHE A 610 24.94 -29.12 5.55
N LEU A 611 24.88 -28.00 6.26
CA LEU A 611 25.44 -27.87 7.60
C LEU A 611 24.82 -28.87 8.57
N TRP A 612 23.50 -29.02 8.51
CA TRP A 612 22.79 -30.06 9.29
C TRP A 612 23.25 -31.46 8.89
N TYR A 613 23.34 -31.77 7.59
CA TYR A 613 23.78 -33.05 7.09
C TYR A 613 25.19 -33.41 7.58
N TYR A 614 26.16 -32.47 7.49
CA TYR A 614 27.53 -32.66 7.96
C TYR A 614 27.60 -32.87 9.47
N SER A 615 26.86 -32.06 10.21
CA SER A 615 26.80 -32.17 11.67
C SER A 615 26.26 -33.53 12.08
N PHE A 616 25.16 -33.96 11.47
CA PHE A 616 24.54 -35.26 11.78
C PHE A 616 25.47 -36.44 11.40
N THR A 617 26.01 -36.45 10.19
CA THR A 617 26.91 -37.49 9.74
C THR A 617 28.19 -37.53 10.57
N GLY A 618 28.74 -36.37 10.94
CA GLY A 618 29.88 -36.24 11.84
C GLY A 618 29.61 -36.79 13.23
N ILE A 619 28.43 -36.56 13.81
CA ILE A 619 27.99 -37.12 15.08
C ILE A 619 27.88 -38.62 14.96
N CYS A 620 27.34 -39.16 13.86
CA CYS A 620 27.29 -40.59 13.62
C CYS A 620 28.69 -41.24 13.57
N ILE A 621 29.64 -40.63 12.82
CA ILE A 621 31.01 -41.09 12.75
C ILE A 621 31.65 -41.11 14.16
N ALA A 622 31.58 -39.96 14.86
CA ALA A 622 32.16 -39.80 16.18
C ALA A 622 31.54 -40.80 17.20
N GLY A 623 30.20 -40.94 17.19
CA GLY A 623 29.47 -41.87 18.06
C GLY A 623 29.88 -43.31 17.85
N ILE A 624 30.01 -43.77 16.59
CA ILE A 624 30.45 -45.09 16.26
C ILE A 624 31.93 -45.32 16.66
N VAL A 625 32.81 -44.38 16.32
CA VAL A 625 34.25 -44.47 16.68
C VAL A 625 34.46 -44.55 18.19
N ILE A 626 33.75 -43.70 18.97
CA ILE A 626 33.85 -43.73 20.42
C ILE A 626 33.28 -45.05 20.99
N SER A 627 32.15 -45.48 20.49
CA SER A 627 31.48 -46.71 21.01
C SER A 627 32.32 -47.96 20.75
N LEU A 628 33.13 -48.00 19.71
CA LEU A 628 34.08 -49.11 19.47
C LEU A 628 35.13 -49.29 20.57
N GLY A 629 35.53 -48.19 21.22
CA GLY A 629 36.44 -48.25 22.37
C GLY A 629 35.82 -48.82 23.67
N PHE A 630 34.48 -48.86 23.77
CA PHE A 630 33.75 -49.30 24.94
C PHE A 630 33.07 -50.66 24.77
N GLY A 631 33.08 -51.25 23.57
CA GLY A 631 32.54 -52.58 23.29
C GLY A 631 31.10 -52.60 22.77
N GLU A 632 30.63 -53.83 22.46
CA GLU A 632 29.36 -54.08 21.76
C GLU A 632 28.12 -53.46 22.40
N GLY A 633 28.02 -53.51 23.74
CA GLY A 633 26.87 -52.96 24.47
C GLY A 633 26.70 -51.47 24.28
N VAL A 634 27.80 -50.69 24.32
CA VAL A 634 27.78 -49.24 24.10
C VAL A 634 27.50 -48.93 22.64
N TYR A 635 28.06 -49.71 21.71
CA TYR A 635 27.80 -49.57 20.29
C TYR A 635 26.30 -49.70 19.97
N THR A 636 25.65 -50.74 20.49
CA THR A 636 24.22 -51.02 20.26
C THR A 636 23.34 -49.87 20.80
N VAL A 637 23.63 -49.38 22.00
CA VAL A 637 22.88 -48.25 22.57
C VAL A 637 23.09 -46.97 21.75
N THR A 638 24.33 -46.70 21.33
CA THR A 638 24.67 -45.50 20.54
C THR A 638 23.98 -45.52 19.18
N THR A 639 24.07 -46.65 18.45
CA THR A 639 23.42 -46.76 17.13
C THR A 639 21.91 -46.71 17.24
N ALA A 640 21.29 -47.38 18.25
CA ALA A 640 19.85 -47.29 18.48
C ALA A 640 19.40 -45.82 18.79
N THR A 641 20.18 -45.07 19.56
CA THR A 641 19.90 -43.68 19.84
C THR A 641 19.98 -42.82 18.55
N LEU A 642 20.99 -43.04 17.75
CA LEU A 642 21.20 -42.32 16.50
C LEU A 642 20.13 -42.63 15.44
N GLN A 643 19.64 -43.87 15.36
CA GLN A 643 18.52 -44.30 14.51
C GLN A 643 17.26 -43.47 14.73
N TRP A 644 16.95 -43.13 16.00
CA TRP A 644 15.81 -42.26 16.29
C TRP A 644 16.09 -40.77 16.12
N LEU A 645 17.33 -40.37 16.28
CA LEU A 645 17.72 -38.98 16.16
C LEU A 645 17.55 -38.45 14.71
N LEU A 646 17.84 -39.30 13.70
CA LEU A 646 17.71 -38.91 12.28
C LEU A 646 16.26 -38.52 11.91
N PRO A 647 15.25 -39.40 12.03
CA PRO A 647 13.89 -39.04 11.64
C PRO A 647 13.35 -37.84 12.41
N ILE A 648 13.66 -37.73 13.71
CA ILE A 648 13.26 -36.56 14.52
C ILE A 648 13.87 -35.29 14.00
N SER A 649 15.18 -35.31 13.68
CA SER A 649 15.87 -34.13 13.14
C SER A 649 15.43 -33.77 11.74
N VAL A 650 15.09 -34.74 10.88
CA VAL A 650 14.52 -34.51 9.53
C VAL A 650 13.14 -33.84 9.64
N VAL A 651 12.26 -34.35 10.52
CA VAL A 651 10.95 -33.72 10.74
C VAL A 651 11.09 -32.29 11.28
N GLY A 652 11.99 -32.09 12.25
CA GLY A 652 12.30 -30.76 12.78
C GLY A 652 12.81 -29.80 11.72
N GLY A 653 13.77 -30.24 10.90
CA GLY A 653 14.34 -29.48 9.78
C GLY A 653 13.29 -29.16 8.70
N ALA A 654 12.49 -30.14 8.30
CA ALA A 654 11.42 -29.95 7.32
C ALA A 654 10.37 -28.94 7.82
N THR A 655 10.02 -29.00 9.13
CA THR A 655 9.11 -28.05 9.75
C THR A 655 9.70 -26.63 9.76
N PHE A 656 10.98 -26.48 10.08
CA PHE A 656 11.70 -25.21 10.05
C PHE A 656 11.74 -24.62 8.63
N ILE A 657 12.14 -25.41 7.64
CA ILE A 657 12.17 -25.00 6.23
C ILE A 657 10.76 -24.62 5.76
N GLY A 658 9.74 -25.42 6.08
CA GLY A 658 8.35 -25.12 5.74
C GLY A 658 7.87 -23.78 6.31
N LYS A 659 8.27 -23.44 7.54
CA LYS A 659 7.98 -22.12 8.13
C LYS A 659 8.70 -21.00 7.39
N GLN A 660 9.97 -21.20 6.99
CA GLN A 660 10.73 -20.21 6.23
C GLN A 660 10.10 -19.94 4.85
N ILE A 661 9.69 -21.00 4.14
CA ILE A 661 9.02 -20.89 2.84
C ILE A 661 7.69 -20.14 2.98
N LYS A 662 6.90 -20.45 3.99
CA LYS A 662 5.63 -19.73 4.25
C LYS A 662 5.83 -18.26 4.58
N ALA A 663 6.96 -17.89 5.15
CA ALA A 663 7.29 -16.50 5.47
C ALA A 663 7.85 -15.71 4.26
N ASN A 664 8.13 -16.34 3.10
CA ASN A 664 8.68 -15.68 1.93
C ASN A 664 7.87 -14.46 1.45
N PRO A 665 6.54 -14.55 1.30
CA PRO A 665 5.76 -13.41 0.84
C PRO A 665 5.90 -12.17 1.73
N SER A 666 5.97 -12.38 3.06
CA SER A 666 6.08 -11.28 4.03
C SER A 666 7.48 -10.64 4.12
N ARG A 667 8.50 -11.29 3.54
CA ARG A 667 9.88 -10.77 3.50
C ARG A 667 10.14 -9.84 2.32
N ILE A 668 9.31 -9.94 1.27
CA ILE A 668 9.42 -9.03 0.14
C ILE A 668 8.95 -7.65 0.59
N ARG A 669 9.80 -6.66 0.37
CA ARG A 669 9.53 -5.26 0.62
C ARG A 669 9.50 -4.50 -0.70
N LEU A 670 8.32 -4.06 -1.11
CA LEU A 670 8.10 -3.36 -2.37
C LEU A 670 8.71 -1.95 -2.35
N SER A 671 8.74 -1.36 -1.17
CA SER A 671 9.23 0.00 -0.93
C SER A 671 10.76 0.09 -0.73
N GLN A 672 11.49 -1.03 -0.66
CA GLN A 672 12.93 -1.00 -0.42
C GLN A 672 13.72 -0.31 -1.54
N ASN A 673 14.82 0.36 -1.15
CA ASN A 673 15.85 0.82 -2.06
C ASN A 673 16.63 -0.38 -2.64
N LEU A 674 17.12 -0.22 -3.87
CA LEU A 674 18.06 -1.15 -4.50
C LEU A 674 19.40 -1.21 -3.76
#